data_93f29942fcd2ab22f42c604ff66c1942
#
_entry.id   93f29942fcd2ab22f42c604ff66c1942
#
_cell.length_a   1.000
_cell.length_b   1.000
_cell.length_c   1.000
_cell.angle_alpha   90.00
_cell.angle_beta   90.00
_cell.angle_gamma   90.00
#
_symmetry.space_group_name_H-M   'P 1'
#
loop_
_entity.id
_entity.type
_entity.pdbx_description
1 polymer ?
#
loop_
_entity_poly.entity_id
_entity_poly.type
_entity_poly.pdbx_seq_one_letter_code
_entity_poly.pdbx_strand_id
1 'polypeptide(L)'
;MKWDKEKLEGYNPGEIEAKWYDFWEKEGYFHQDPDLSREPYSIVMPPPNVTGQLHMGHALDNTLQDILIRFKRMSGYNVVWIPGTDHAGIATQVKVEEQLAKEEGKTRYDIGREEFLKRVWAWKEKYGNRIEQQVRRLGSSCDWSRKRFTMDDICARAVREVFVALYEKGLIYQGHRITNWCPHCHTALSDIEVDHKDEAGHLWYVKYPVIGEDDYIMIATTRPETIMGDTAVAVNPEDERMKKYIGKKVLVPLVNREVEVIADDYVDIEFGTGAVKITPAHDPNDFEMGERHNLESIMIMNLDGTMNAAAGKEFDGMTLKECRKAVVSDLEKLGLLDHVEELNHAVGHCSRCKTTVEPLSTKQWFVRMKPLAEEALAAVDRGDTKFIPGRFTKIYDHWLENIQDWCISRQLWWGHQIPVWYCDDCGEVSASRTDLTECPHCHSKHIHQDPDVLDTWFSSALWPFSTMGWPDKTPDLQHFFPTSVLVTGYDIIFFWVARMMFATCEFMKEVPFKDVFIHGLVRDSQGRKMSKSLGNGIDPLEVSDMYGADALRFTLVTGNTPGNDMRFYMERVEANRNFANKIWNASKFVIMNLEDYDPEFVPTTDDFTLADRWILTSFNQVVRQVTKGLGSYELGDAAATVYDFTWNSFCDWYIELAKQRLYKSDDKRSRQTAQYVLVRVLTGALALLHPFMPFVTEHLWQHLPHEGESLIVAPWPTVDEALDFAEDAATMNIMMEAVKAIRNMRAEANVPMGKKAPVTLVPADEAMAEVLHTYETYFKTLAFVDEVHILKTTDAKPENAVVTVVPRSEVYLLLKDLIDVEKETARVAKEQEKTRGEIERLEKKLSNKGFTDKAPEAVVAKEKEKLAAYREKAEALNKRMEDLKHL
;
A
#
# COMPACT_ATOMS: atom_id res chain seq x y z
N MET A 1 -11.07 -7.92 -39.70
CA MET A 1 -11.37 -7.12 -38.49
C MET A 1 -12.83 -7.34 -38.08
N LYS A 2 -13.06 -7.48 -36.77
CA LYS A 2 -14.40 -7.58 -36.15
C LYS A 2 -14.65 -6.31 -35.35
N TRP A 3 -15.88 -5.86 -35.23
CA TRP A 3 -16.31 -4.89 -34.20
C TRP A 3 -17.82 -4.91 -34.08
N ASP A 4 -18.30 -4.57 -32.88
CA ASP A 4 -19.72 -4.43 -32.62
C ASP A 4 -20.21 -3.09 -33.18
N LYS A 5 -21.17 -3.14 -34.10
CA LYS A 5 -21.75 -1.96 -34.73
C LYS A 5 -22.99 -1.42 -33.98
N GLU A 6 -23.30 -1.99 -32.82
CA GLU A 6 -24.37 -1.44 -31.99
C GLU A 6 -24.05 -0.02 -31.50
N LYS A 7 -25.10 0.76 -31.34
CA LYS A 7 -24.95 2.15 -30.92
C LYS A 7 -24.60 2.22 -29.46
N LEU A 8 -23.45 2.83 -29.14
CA LEU A 8 -23.05 3.10 -27.74
C LEU A 8 -24.08 4.00 -27.06
N GLU A 9 -24.64 3.54 -25.95
CA GLU A 9 -25.48 4.28 -25.03
C GLU A 9 -24.68 5.22 -24.14
N GLY A 10 -25.23 5.65 -23.01
CA GLY A 10 -24.51 6.40 -21.98
C GLY A 10 -23.56 5.52 -21.17
N TYR A 11 -22.47 6.07 -20.67
CA TYR A 11 -21.53 5.33 -19.83
C TYR A 11 -22.18 4.89 -18.50
N ASN A 12 -22.30 3.60 -18.30
CA ASN A 12 -22.80 2.99 -17.08
C ASN A 12 -21.81 1.91 -16.58
N PRO A 13 -20.91 2.23 -15.63
CA PRO A 13 -19.89 1.28 -15.19
C PRO A 13 -20.47 -0.02 -14.63
N GLY A 14 -21.56 0.02 -13.85
CA GLY A 14 -22.13 -1.16 -13.22
C GLY A 14 -22.58 -2.24 -14.20
N GLU A 15 -23.09 -1.85 -15.37
CA GLU A 15 -23.53 -2.81 -16.42
C GLU A 15 -22.35 -3.44 -17.16
N ILE A 16 -21.33 -2.64 -17.49
CA ILE A 16 -20.20 -3.13 -18.26
C ILE A 16 -19.24 -3.98 -17.42
N GLU A 17 -19.06 -3.65 -16.13
CA GLU A 17 -18.15 -4.35 -15.22
C GLU A 17 -18.55 -5.80 -15.01
N ALA A 18 -19.82 -6.06 -14.67
CA ALA A 18 -20.31 -7.42 -14.50
C ALA A 18 -20.22 -8.24 -15.80
N LYS A 19 -20.65 -7.63 -16.94
CA LYS A 19 -20.60 -8.28 -18.25
C LYS A 19 -19.20 -8.76 -18.61
N TRP A 20 -18.19 -7.88 -18.47
CA TRP A 20 -16.83 -8.20 -18.93
C TRP A 20 -16.09 -9.10 -17.97
N TYR A 21 -16.29 -8.99 -16.65
CA TYR A 21 -15.65 -9.90 -15.71
C TYR A 21 -16.13 -11.34 -15.91
N ASP A 22 -17.46 -11.53 -16.02
CA ASP A 22 -18.05 -12.84 -16.27
C ASP A 22 -17.59 -13.43 -17.63
N PHE A 23 -17.45 -12.58 -18.65
CA PHE A 23 -16.93 -12.98 -19.94
C PHE A 23 -15.49 -13.48 -19.85
N TRP A 24 -14.59 -12.70 -19.25
CA TRP A 24 -13.18 -13.08 -19.15
C TRP A 24 -12.99 -14.37 -18.33
N GLU A 25 -13.72 -14.53 -17.24
CA GLU A 25 -13.65 -15.73 -16.41
C GLU A 25 -14.19 -16.96 -17.15
N LYS A 26 -15.32 -16.84 -17.83
CA LYS A 26 -15.95 -17.92 -18.58
C LYS A 26 -15.10 -18.40 -19.77
N GLU A 27 -14.49 -17.47 -20.48
CA GLU A 27 -13.58 -17.78 -21.60
C GLU A 27 -12.18 -18.25 -21.12
N GLY A 28 -11.92 -18.21 -19.80
CA GLY A 28 -10.70 -18.74 -19.22
C GLY A 28 -9.46 -17.87 -19.40
N TYR A 29 -9.60 -16.58 -19.69
CA TYR A 29 -8.47 -15.68 -19.96
C TYR A 29 -7.58 -15.43 -18.73
N PHE A 30 -8.03 -15.76 -17.52
CA PHE A 30 -7.23 -15.66 -16.31
C PHE A 30 -6.33 -16.88 -16.08
N HIS A 31 -6.64 -18.00 -16.70
CA HIS A 31 -5.91 -19.26 -16.58
C HIS A 31 -4.93 -19.46 -17.73
N GLN A 32 -3.71 -19.87 -17.39
CA GLN A 32 -2.72 -20.35 -18.36
C GLN A 32 -2.00 -21.56 -17.78
N ASP A 33 -1.93 -22.64 -18.56
CA ASP A 33 -1.09 -23.77 -18.24
C ASP A 33 0.39 -23.43 -18.47
N PRO A 34 1.33 -24.11 -17.78
CA PRO A 34 2.76 -23.98 -18.03
C PRO A 34 3.12 -24.18 -19.50
N ASP A 35 3.67 -23.17 -20.14
CA ASP A 35 4.12 -23.16 -21.53
C ASP A 35 5.61 -22.84 -21.59
N LEU A 36 6.43 -23.87 -21.80
CA LEU A 36 7.88 -23.78 -21.85
C LEU A 36 8.42 -22.97 -23.06
N SER A 37 7.59 -22.62 -24.00
CA SER A 37 7.95 -21.78 -25.14
C SER A 37 7.89 -20.28 -24.83
N ARG A 38 7.29 -19.91 -23.69
CA ARG A 38 7.05 -18.53 -23.27
C ARG A 38 7.76 -18.25 -21.95
N GLU A 39 8.23 -17.03 -21.80
CA GLU A 39 8.83 -16.58 -20.53
C GLU A 39 7.76 -16.52 -19.44
N PRO A 40 8.00 -17.16 -18.27
CA PRO A 40 7.03 -17.11 -17.17
C PRO A 40 7.01 -15.76 -16.47
N TYR A 41 5.81 -15.33 -16.08
CA TYR A 41 5.62 -14.22 -15.17
C TYR A 41 4.59 -14.58 -14.12
N SER A 42 5.03 -14.63 -12.87
CA SER A 42 4.21 -15.14 -11.78
C SER A 42 4.14 -14.20 -10.59
N ILE A 43 2.96 -14.10 -10.01
CA ILE A 43 2.71 -13.40 -8.75
C ILE A 43 1.89 -14.31 -7.85
N VAL A 44 2.25 -14.42 -6.58
CA VAL A 44 1.38 -14.94 -5.53
C VAL A 44 0.77 -13.77 -4.79
N MET A 45 -0.56 -13.71 -4.74
CA MET A 45 -1.27 -12.63 -4.06
C MET A 45 -0.98 -12.68 -2.56
N PRO A 46 -0.63 -11.55 -1.91
CA PRO A 46 -0.65 -11.49 -0.46
C PRO A 46 -2.01 -11.94 0.06
N PRO A 47 -2.10 -13.07 0.79
CA PRO A 47 -3.38 -13.66 1.12
C PRO A 47 -4.09 -12.81 2.20
N PRO A 48 -5.24 -12.18 1.91
CA PRO A 48 -5.96 -11.43 2.91
C PRO A 48 -6.44 -12.31 4.06
N ASN A 49 -6.36 -11.78 5.28
CA ASN A 49 -6.84 -12.42 6.49
C ASN A 49 -8.37 -12.56 6.48
N VAL A 50 -8.90 -13.76 6.79
CA VAL A 50 -10.36 -14.02 6.86
C VAL A 50 -11.02 -13.39 8.09
N THR A 51 -10.50 -12.25 8.56
CA THR A 51 -11.00 -11.53 9.74
C THR A 51 -12.13 -10.54 9.43
N GLY A 52 -12.40 -10.29 8.16
CA GLY A 52 -13.42 -9.35 7.70
C GLY A 52 -13.28 -9.00 6.22
N GLN A 53 -13.98 -7.95 5.81
CA GLN A 53 -13.94 -7.45 4.43
C GLN A 53 -12.63 -6.69 4.15
N LEU A 54 -12.26 -6.60 2.86
CA LEU A 54 -11.11 -5.83 2.38
C LEU A 54 -11.29 -4.33 2.64
N HIS A 55 -10.19 -3.63 2.72
CA HIS A 55 -10.12 -2.18 2.83
C HIS A 55 -9.31 -1.58 1.69
N MET A 56 -9.20 -0.26 1.63
CA MET A 56 -8.57 0.48 0.54
C MET A 56 -7.10 0.09 0.29
N GLY A 57 -6.37 -0.32 1.34
CA GLY A 57 -4.99 -0.82 1.20
C GLY A 57 -4.91 -2.11 0.38
N HIS A 58 -5.85 -3.05 0.58
CA HIS A 58 -5.93 -4.26 -0.25
C HIS A 58 -6.35 -3.94 -1.69
N ALA A 59 -7.23 -2.94 -1.89
CA ALA A 59 -7.60 -2.51 -3.24
C ALA A 59 -6.40 -1.92 -3.99
N LEU A 60 -5.54 -1.16 -3.30
CA LEU A 60 -4.27 -0.67 -3.86
C LEU A 60 -3.36 -1.85 -4.25
N ASP A 61 -3.06 -2.73 -3.31
CA ASP A 61 -2.18 -3.87 -3.51
C ASP A 61 -2.63 -4.75 -4.68
N ASN A 62 -3.90 -5.14 -4.73
CA ASN A 62 -4.47 -5.92 -5.82
C ASN A 62 -4.45 -5.18 -7.16
N THR A 63 -4.69 -3.86 -7.16
CA THR A 63 -4.65 -3.06 -8.39
C THR A 63 -3.25 -3.02 -8.99
N LEU A 64 -2.21 -2.83 -8.16
CA LEU A 64 -0.82 -2.82 -8.63
C LEU A 64 -0.42 -4.17 -9.23
N GLN A 65 -0.79 -5.28 -8.59
CA GLN A 65 -0.55 -6.63 -9.10
C GLN A 65 -1.26 -6.86 -10.43
N ASP A 66 -2.55 -6.52 -10.52
CA ASP A 66 -3.34 -6.73 -11.74
C ASP A 66 -2.83 -5.93 -12.93
N ILE A 67 -2.33 -4.70 -12.70
CA ILE A 67 -1.69 -3.89 -13.75
C ILE A 67 -0.49 -4.63 -14.34
N LEU A 68 0.39 -5.16 -13.49
CA LEU A 68 1.57 -5.92 -13.93
C LEU A 68 1.18 -7.20 -14.67
N ILE A 69 0.20 -7.93 -14.15
CA ILE A 69 -0.31 -9.16 -14.75
C ILE A 69 -0.91 -8.92 -16.12
N ARG A 70 -1.76 -7.88 -16.29
CA ARG A 70 -2.37 -7.53 -17.59
C ARG A 70 -1.31 -7.06 -18.57
N PHE A 71 -0.40 -6.20 -18.17
CA PHE A 71 0.72 -5.76 -19.00
C PHE A 71 1.56 -6.93 -19.51
N LYS A 72 1.95 -7.85 -18.63
CA LYS A 72 2.77 -9.00 -19.01
C LYS A 72 2.02 -10.01 -19.87
N ARG A 73 0.73 -10.23 -19.60
CA ARG A 73 -0.14 -11.07 -20.43
C ARG A 73 -0.22 -10.54 -21.86
N MET A 74 -0.50 -9.25 -22.03
CA MET A 74 -0.52 -8.58 -23.33
C MET A 74 0.85 -8.53 -24.00
N SER A 75 1.93 -8.55 -23.23
CA SER A 75 3.33 -8.60 -23.73
C SER A 75 3.79 -10.00 -24.12
N GLY A 76 2.92 -11.01 -24.07
CA GLY A 76 3.19 -12.37 -24.55
C GLY A 76 3.81 -13.32 -23.54
N TYR A 77 3.96 -12.92 -22.26
CA TYR A 77 4.45 -13.81 -21.20
C TYR A 77 3.45 -14.94 -20.90
N ASN A 78 3.97 -16.05 -20.36
CA ASN A 78 3.13 -17.07 -19.74
C ASN A 78 2.86 -16.68 -18.29
N VAL A 79 1.64 -16.23 -18.01
CA VAL A 79 1.32 -15.51 -16.78
C VAL A 79 0.52 -16.35 -15.82
N VAL A 80 0.89 -16.34 -14.54
CA VAL A 80 0.06 -16.84 -13.44
C VAL A 80 -0.04 -15.83 -12.30
N TRP A 81 -1.25 -15.59 -11.82
CA TRP A 81 -1.51 -14.84 -10.59
C TRP A 81 -2.37 -15.69 -9.65
N ILE A 82 -1.75 -16.21 -8.59
CA ILE A 82 -2.38 -17.15 -7.66
C ILE A 82 -3.07 -16.37 -6.54
N PRO A 83 -4.42 -16.40 -6.45
CA PRO A 83 -5.15 -15.80 -5.35
C PRO A 83 -5.23 -16.73 -4.15
N GLY A 84 -5.44 -16.17 -2.97
CA GLY A 84 -5.67 -16.96 -1.76
C GLY A 84 -6.11 -16.12 -0.59
N THR A 85 -6.32 -16.80 0.55
CA THR A 85 -6.67 -16.20 1.83
C THR A 85 -5.87 -16.83 2.96
N ASP A 86 -5.62 -16.06 4.01
CA ASP A 86 -4.91 -16.51 5.21
C ASP A 86 -5.90 -16.81 6.34
N HIS A 87 -5.65 -17.91 7.06
CA HIS A 87 -6.46 -18.32 8.21
C HIS A 87 -6.32 -17.38 9.41
N ALA A 88 -5.22 -16.61 9.49
CA ALA A 88 -4.98 -15.53 10.47
C ALA A 88 -5.24 -15.95 11.92
N GLY A 89 -4.67 -17.07 12.34
CA GLY A 89 -4.76 -17.72 13.65
C GLY A 89 -5.42 -16.92 14.79
N ILE A 90 -4.63 -16.15 15.54
CA ILE A 90 -5.12 -15.34 16.67
C ILE A 90 -6.25 -14.40 16.24
N ALA A 91 -6.08 -13.70 15.14
CA ALA A 91 -7.00 -12.64 14.75
C ALA A 91 -8.40 -13.17 14.38
N THR A 92 -8.46 -14.30 13.69
CA THR A 92 -9.73 -14.96 13.33
C THR A 92 -10.37 -15.59 14.56
N GLN A 93 -9.60 -16.27 15.41
CA GLN A 93 -10.11 -16.85 16.63
C GLN A 93 -10.73 -15.80 17.55
N VAL A 94 -10.04 -14.69 17.81
CA VAL A 94 -10.56 -13.58 18.63
C VAL A 94 -11.87 -13.02 18.07
N LYS A 95 -11.99 -12.89 16.73
CA LYS A 95 -13.26 -12.41 16.12
C LYS A 95 -14.43 -13.35 16.33
N VAL A 96 -14.18 -14.65 16.27
CA VAL A 96 -15.23 -15.64 16.54
C VAL A 96 -15.58 -15.72 18.03
N GLU A 97 -14.59 -15.59 18.92
CA GLU A 97 -14.80 -15.48 20.38
C GLU A 97 -15.63 -14.22 20.74
N GLU A 98 -15.29 -13.05 20.16
CA GLU A 98 -16.06 -11.82 20.31
C GLU A 98 -17.51 -11.99 19.86
N GLN A 99 -17.74 -12.67 18.73
CA GLN A 99 -19.08 -12.96 18.23
C GLN A 99 -19.83 -13.89 19.18
N LEU A 100 -19.19 -14.98 19.63
CA LEU A 100 -19.79 -15.94 20.57
C LEU A 100 -20.18 -15.28 21.88
N ALA A 101 -19.31 -14.47 22.46
CA ALA A 101 -19.58 -13.72 23.68
C ALA A 101 -20.74 -12.74 23.50
N LYS A 102 -20.81 -12.04 22.35
CA LYS A 102 -21.87 -11.07 22.05
C LYS A 102 -23.23 -11.73 21.82
N GLU A 103 -23.26 -12.84 21.10
CA GLU A 103 -24.51 -13.51 20.69
C GLU A 103 -25.09 -14.46 21.79
N GLU A 104 -24.22 -15.16 22.51
CA GLU A 104 -24.62 -16.20 23.47
C GLU A 104 -24.11 -15.97 24.90
N GLY A 105 -23.26 -14.99 25.15
CA GLY A 105 -22.65 -14.76 26.46
C GLY A 105 -21.73 -15.90 26.92
N LYS A 106 -21.16 -16.66 25.96
CA LYS A 106 -20.32 -17.83 26.23
C LYS A 106 -18.89 -17.59 25.76
N THR A 107 -17.97 -18.39 26.33
CA THR A 107 -16.59 -18.52 25.91
C THR A 107 -16.40 -19.78 25.04
N ARG A 108 -15.26 -19.93 24.40
CA ARG A 108 -14.90 -21.16 23.66
C ARG A 108 -14.85 -22.40 24.56
N TYR A 109 -14.50 -22.21 25.82
CA TYR A 109 -14.42 -23.31 26.79
C TYR A 109 -15.80 -23.88 27.18
N ASP A 110 -16.85 -23.03 27.15
CA ASP A 110 -18.23 -23.47 27.44
C ASP A 110 -18.83 -24.35 26.36
N ILE A 111 -18.38 -24.20 25.11
CA ILE A 111 -18.89 -24.96 23.95
C ILE A 111 -17.94 -26.08 23.48
N GLY A 112 -16.69 -26.06 23.92
CA GLY A 112 -15.66 -27.05 23.55
C GLY A 112 -15.03 -26.84 22.18
N ARG A 113 -13.86 -27.48 21.97
CA ARG A 113 -13.00 -27.29 20.80
C ARG A 113 -13.69 -27.61 19.48
N GLU A 114 -14.40 -28.73 19.40
CA GLU A 114 -15.04 -29.19 18.16
C GLU A 114 -16.11 -28.22 17.68
N GLU A 115 -17.02 -27.82 18.59
CA GLU A 115 -18.10 -26.89 18.24
C GLU A 115 -17.54 -25.47 17.92
N PHE A 116 -16.51 -25.04 18.64
CA PHE A 116 -15.86 -23.78 18.35
C PHE A 116 -15.23 -23.78 16.95
N LEU A 117 -14.50 -24.83 16.57
CA LEU A 117 -13.87 -24.95 15.26
C LEU A 117 -14.92 -24.97 14.13
N LYS A 118 -16.08 -25.61 14.31
CA LYS A 118 -17.17 -25.53 13.32
C LYS A 118 -17.57 -24.09 13.05
N ARG A 119 -17.65 -23.26 14.10
CA ARG A 119 -17.99 -21.83 13.97
C ARG A 119 -16.89 -21.05 13.25
N VAL A 120 -15.62 -21.34 13.54
CA VAL A 120 -14.50 -20.70 12.85
C VAL A 120 -14.48 -21.05 11.37
N TRP A 121 -14.75 -22.33 11.01
CA TRP A 121 -14.90 -22.72 9.60
C TRP A 121 -16.06 -22.02 8.91
N ALA A 122 -17.21 -21.88 9.55
CA ALA A 122 -18.35 -21.13 9.02
C ALA A 122 -18.03 -19.64 8.84
N TRP A 123 -17.26 -19.05 9.77
CA TRP A 123 -16.75 -17.69 9.66
C TRP A 123 -15.82 -17.54 8.45
N LYS A 124 -14.88 -18.46 8.29
CA LYS A 124 -13.94 -18.50 7.15
C LYS A 124 -14.69 -18.56 5.82
N GLU A 125 -15.70 -19.43 5.70
CA GLU A 125 -16.50 -19.51 4.46
C GLU A 125 -17.23 -18.19 4.17
N LYS A 126 -17.85 -17.58 5.17
CA LYS A 126 -18.56 -16.31 5.02
C LYS A 126 -17.63 -15.18 4.54
N TYR A 127 -16.52 -14.98 5.23
CA TYR A 127 -15.62 -13.86 4.93
C TYR A 127 -14.68 -14.15 3.77
N GLY A 128 -14.27 -15.39 3.57
CA GLY A 128 -13.52 -15.81 2.38
C GLY A 128 -14.31 -15.55 1.09
N ASN A 129 -15.57 -15.93 1.04
CA ASN A 129 -16.45 -15.65 -0.10
C ASN A 129 -16.66 -14.14 -0.30
N ARG A 130 -16.78 -13.37 0.79
CA ARG A 130 -16.88 -11.90 0.70
C ARG A 130 -15.64 -11.28 0.10
N ILE A 131 -14.45 -11.70 0.53
CA ILE A 131 -13.15 -11.26 0.00
C ILE A 131 -13.05 -11.57 -1.50
N GLU A 132 -13.39 -12.78 -1.91
CA GLU A 132 -13.40 -13.17 -3.33
C GLU A 132 -14.31 -12.27 -4.17
N GLN A 133 -15.52 -11.99 -3.69
CA GLN A 133 -16.43 -11.06 -4.37
C GLN A 133 -15.84 -9.65 -4.49
N GLN A 134 -15.16 -9.16 -3.45
CA GLN A 134 -14.50 -7.85 -3.49
C GLN A 134 -13.36 -7.82 -4.50
N VAL A 135 -12.52 -8.87 -4.55
CA VAL A 135 -11.43 -8.99 -5.52
C VAL A 135 -11.96 -9.04 -6.96
N ARG A 136 -13.03 -9.80 -7.21
CA ARG A 136 -13.71 -9.87 -8.53
C ARG A 136 -14.29 -8.52 -8.95
N ARG A 137 -14.95 -7.82 -8.03
CA ARG A 137 -15.54 -6.51 -8.28
C ARG A 137 -14.50 -5.42 -8.59
N LEU A 138 -13.28 -5.56 -8.05
CA LEU A 138 -12.14 -4.69 -8.40
C LEU A 138 -11.57 -5.00 -9.80
N GLY A 139 -12.01 -6.06 -10.46
CA GLY A 139 -11.54 -6.46 -11.77
C GLY A 139 -10.23 -7.22 -11.79
N SER A 140 -9.83 -7.81 -10.66
CA SER A 140 -8.56 -8.55 -10.54
C SER A 140 -8.58 -9.82 -11.41
N SER A 141 -7.63 -9.94 -12.33
CA SER A 141 -7.52 -11.03 -13.31
C SER A 141 -6.71 -12.22 -12.81
N CYS A 142 -6.92 -12.62 -11.56
CA CYS A 142 -6.24 -13.75 -10.95
C CYS A 142 -6.86 -15.10 -11.34
N ASP A 143 -6.07 -16.15 -11.28
CA ASP A 143 -6.49 -17.51 -11.65
C ASP A 143 -7.26 -18.18 -10.52
N TRP A 144 -8.58 -18.10 -10.57
CA TRP A 144 -9.48 -18.67 -9.57
C TRP A 144 -9.41 -20.20 -9.50
N SER A 145 -8.96 -20.88 -10.53
CA SER A 145 -8.77 -22.33 -10.51
C SER A 145 -7.60 -22.77 -9.62
N ARG A 146 -6.65 -21.84 -9.39
CA ARG A 146 -5.48 -22.01 -8.51
C ARG A 146 -5.67 -21.36 -7.14
N LYS A 147 -6.90 -21.02 -6.75
CA LYS A 147 -7.18 -20.44 -5.45
C LYS A 147 -6.66 -21.31 -4.31
N ARG A 148 -6.01 -20.68 -3.32
CA ARG A 148 -5.43 -21.33 -2.14
C ARG A 148 -5.98 -20.77 -0.83
N PHE A 149 -5.87 -21.57 0.19
CA PHE A 149 -6.09 -21.18 1.57
C PHE A 149 -4.93 -21.72 2.41
N THR A 150 -4.36 -20.94 3.31
CA THR A 150 -3.17 -21.34 4.08
C THR A 150 -3.36 -22.65 4.89
N MET A 151 -4.61 -23.09 5.12
CA MET A 151 -4.93 -24.37 5.77
C MET A 151 -5.61 -25.37 4.82
N ASP A 152 -5.51 -25.20 3.50
CA ASP A 152 -5.92 -26.26 2.57
C ASP A 152 -4.94 -27.46 2.62
N ASP A 153 -5.37 -28.59 2.08
CA ASP A 153 -4.61 -29.85 2.19
C ASP A 153 -3.19 -29.72 1.59
N ILE A 154 -3.02 -28.91 0.53
CA ILE A 154 -1.73 -28.72 -0.14
C ILE A 154 -0.81 -27.91 0.75
N CYS A 155 -1.27 -26.75 1.24
CA CYS A 155 -0.50 -25.89 2.12
C CYS A 155 -0.25 -26.58 3.48
N ALA A 156 -1.22 -27.30 4.03
CA ALA A 156 -1.05 -28.05 5.29
C ALA A 156 0.03 -29.13 5.19
N ARG A 157 0.11 -29.83 4.05
CA ARG A 157 1.17 -30.81 3.81
C ARG A 157 2.55 -30.16 3.76
N ALA A 158 2.67 -29.00 3.11
CA ALA A 158 3.90 -28.24 3.06
C ALA A 158 4.34 -27.77 4.47
N VAL A 159 3.41 -27.32 5.30
CA VAL A 159 3.67 -26.93 6.70
C VAL A 159 4.22 -28.09 7.50
N ARG A 160 3.61 -29.27 7.41
CA ARG A 160 4.09 -30.47 8.09
C ARG A 160 5.49 -30.87 7.63
N GLU A 161 5.75 -30.87 6.32
CA GLU A 161 7.07 -31.21 5.75
C GLU A 161 8.14 -30.27 6.29
N VAL A 162 7.90 -28.96 6.27
CA VAL A 162 8.83 -27.95 6.77
C VAL A 162 9.09 -28.11 8.26
N PHE A 163 8.05 -28.29 9.07
CA PHE A 163 8.20 -28.48 10.52
C PHE A 163 9.09 -29.71 10.83
N VAL A 164 8.74 -30.84 10.25
CA VAL A 164 9.48 -32.10 10.51
C VAL A 164 10.91 -32.00 10.02
N ALA A 165 11.16 -31.46 8.83
CA ALA A 165 12.49 -31.27 8.28
C ALA A 165 13.37 -30.35 9.15
N LEU A 166 12.82 -29.24 9.67
CA LEU A 166 13.54 -28.36 10.60
C LEU A 166 13.78 -29.03 11.95
N TYR A 167 12.83 -29.84 12.44
CA TYR A 167 12.99 -30.63 13.67
C TYR A 167 14.09 -31.66 13.53
N GLU A 168 14.12 -32.43 12.45
CA GLU A 168 15.16 -33.42 12.13
C GLU A 168 16.56 -32.78 12.02
N LYS A 169 16.65 -31.53 11.57
CA LYS A 169 17.90 -30.74 11.53
C LYS A 169 18.29 -30.13 12.87
N GLY A 170 17.47 -30.28 13.92
CA GLY A 170 17.72 -29.68 15.23
C GLY A 170 17.51 -28.14 15.25
N LEU A 171 16.86 -27.58 14.20
CA LEU A 171 16.54 -26.16 14.15
C LEU A 171 15.24 -25.84 14.88
N ILE A 172 14.30 -26.77 14.97
CA ILE A 172 13.14 -26.65 15.86
C ILE A 172 13.44 -27.36 17.17
N TYR A 173 13.18 -26.68 18.28
CA TYR A 173 13.36 -27.20 19.63
C TYR A 173 12.24 -26.69 20.56
N GLN A 174 12.03 -27.40 21.66
CA GLN A 174 11.14 -27.01 22.73
C GLN A 174 11.96 -26.57 23.95
N GLY A 175 11.61 -25.48 24.58
CA GLY A 175 12.33 -24.95 25.71
C GLY A 175 11.51 -23.96 26.56
N HIS A 176 11.96 -23.79 27.81
CA HIS A 176 11.48 -22.73 28.68
C HIS A 176 12.23 -21.44 28.32
N ARG A 177 11.48 -20.41 27.98
CA ARG A 177 12.01 -19.07 27.72
C ARG A 177 11.01 -18.01 28.15
N ILE A 178 11.47 -16.81 28.38
CA ILE A 178 10.57 -15.67 28.51
C ILE A 178 9.90 -15.44 27.16
N THR A 179 8.59 -15.42 27.18
CA THR A 179 7.74 -15.14 26.02
C THR A 179 6.77 -14.00 26.34
N ASN A 180 6.44 -13.22 25.35
CA ASN A 180 5.38 -12.24 25.44
C ASN A 180 4.03 -12.97 25.53
N TRP A 181 3.44 -12.99 26.72
CA TRP A 181 2.17 -13.67 26.96
C TRP A 181 1.00 -12.70 26.96
N CYS A 182 -0.05 -12.98 26.21
CA CYS A 182 -1.29 -12.22 26.28
C CYS A 182 -2.29 -12.91 27.23
N PRO A 183 -2.59 -12.32 28.41
CA PRO A 183 -3.49 -12.93 29.38
C PRO A 183 -4.96 -12.94 28.94
N HIS A 184 -5.35 -12.11 27.94
CA HIS A 184 -6.69 -12.10 27.37
C HIS A 184 -6.84 -13.16 26.26
N CYS A 185 -5.89 -13.25 25.36
CA CYS A 185 -5.91 -14.25 24.27
C CYS A 185 -5.47 -15.64 24.73
N HIS A 186 -4.89 -15.75 25.94
CA HIS A 186 -4.32 -16.98 26.52
C HIS A 186 -3.30 -17.66 25.61
N THR A 187 -2.37 -16.89 25.05
CA THR A 187 -1.36 -17.41 24.12
C THR A 187 -0.07 -16.59 24.15
N ALA A 188 1.05 -17.24 23.83
CA ALA A 188 2.30 -16.58 23.54
C ALA A 188 2.19 -15.75 22.24
N LEU A 189 2.94 -14.67 22.20
CA LEU A 189 3.10 -13.76 21.06
C LEU A 189 4.57 -13.70 20.67
N SER A 190 4.87 -13.52 19.40
CA SER A 190 6.19 -13.10 18.94
C SER A 190 6.43 -11.61 19.20
N ASP A 191 7.69 -11.18 19.27
CA ASP A 191 8.03 -9.77 19.55
C ASP A 191 7.37 -8.78 18.61
N ILE A 192 7.22 -9.17 17.34
CA ILE A 192 6.59 -8.34 16.30
C ILE A 192 5.05 -8.27 16.43
N GLU A 193 4.42 -9.09 17.27
CA GLU A 193 2.99 -9.03 17.58
C GLU A 193 2.69 -8.16 18.82
N VAL A 194 3.71 -7.46 19.34
CA VAL A 194 3.60 -6.55 20.48
C VAL A 194 3.73 -5.10 20.03
N ASP A 195 2.66 -4.33 20.22
CA ASP A 195 2.65 -2.88 19.98
C ASP A 195 3.13 -2.14 21.23
N HIS A 196 4.22 -1.40 21.16
CA HIS A 196 4.69 -0.59 22.25
C HIS A 196 4.04 0.80 22.24
N LYS A 197 3.57 1.25 23.40
CA LYS A 197 2.99 2.58 23.59
C LYS A 197 3.60 3.24 24.82
N ASP A 198 3.92 4.52 24.71
CA ASP A 198 4.33 5.31 25.86
C ASP A 198 3.13 5.56 26.77
N GLU A 199 3.24 5.11 28.02
CA GLU A 199 2.23 5.29 29.06
C GLU A 199 2.84 5.98 30.29
N ALA A 200 2.00 6.77 30.94
CA ALA A 200 2.36 7.34 32.22
C ALA A 200 2.33 6.24 33.28
N GLY A 201 3.46 6.00 33.89
CA GLY A 201 3.67 5.00 34.93
C GLY A 201 4.41 5.58 36.11
N HIS A 202 4.92 4.74 36.95
CA HIS A 202 5.67 5.14 38.16
C HIS A 202 6.90 4.27 38.33
N LEU A 203 7.87 4.80 39.00
CA LEU A 203 9.05 4.10 39.49
C LEU A 203 9.01 4.08 41.02
N TRP A 204 8.89 2.91 41.60
CA TRP A 204 8.81 2.70 43.03
C TRP A 204 10.18 2.38 43.58
N TYR A 205 10.63 3.11 44.62
CA TYR A 205 11.88 2.94 45.28
C TYR A 205 11.67 2.14 46.58
N VAL A 206 12.20 0.90 46.62
CA VAL A 206 11.95 -0.09 47.70
C VAL A 206 13.25 -0.51 48.37
N LYS A 207 13.23 -0.54 49.71
CA LYS A 207 14.37 -0.96 50.55
C LYS A 207 14.40 -2.46 50.71
N TYR A 208 15.52 -3.09 50.35
CA TYR A 208 15.78 -4.50 50.56
C TYR A 208 16.77 -4.59 51.73
N PRO A 209 16.34 -5.01 52.96
CA PRO A 209 17.19 -5.07 54.12
C PRO A 209 18.35 -6.05 53.95
N VAL A 210 19.56 -5.65 54.33
CA VAL A 210 20.72 -6.51 54.33
C VAL A 210 20.69 -7.42 55.57
N ILE A 211 20.83 -8.70 55.38
CA ILE A 211 20.72 -9.66 56.50
C ILE A 211 21.91 -9.52 57.44
N GLY A 212 21.64 -9.33 58.76
CA GLY A 212 22.65 -9.20 59.81
C GLY A 212 23.28 -7.81 59.88
N GLU A 213 22.81 -6.83 59.15
CA GLU A 213 23.29 -5.43 59.21
C GLU A 213 22.11 -4.46 59.33
N ASP A 214 22.33 -3.29 59.94
CA ASP A 214 21.35 -2.19 59.93
C ASP A 214 21.57 -1.32 58.68
N ASP A 215 21.40 -1.99 57.48
CA ASP A 215 21.60 -1.37 56.18
C ASP A 215 20.58 -1.98 55.17
N TYR A 216 20.43 -1.35 54.03
CA TYR A 216 19.55 -1.81 52.95
C TYR A 216 20.11 -1.46 51.58
N ILE A 217 19.67 -2.20 50.57
CA ILE A 217 19.89 -1.84 49.18
C ILE A 217 18.59 -1.22 48.66
N MET A 218 18.71 -0.08 47.99
CA MET A 218 17.58 0.59 47.33
C MET A 218 17.40 -0.01 45.94
N ILE A 219 16.19 -0.49 45.66
CA ILE A 219 15.77 -0.99 44.35
C ILE A 219 14.71 -0.06 43.77
N ALA A 220 14.83 0.28 42.48
CA ALA A 220 13.81 1.01 41.74
C ALA A 220 13.13 0.07 40.73
N THR A 221 11.80 -0.02 40.74
CA THR A 221 11.04 -0.90 39.86
C THR A 221 9.76 -0.23 39.30
N THR A 222 9.46 -0.52 38.05
CA THR A 222 8.16 -0.16 37.43
C THR A 222 7.08 -1.19 37.68
N ARG A 223 7.45 -2.37 38.22
CA ARG A 223 6.57 -3.54 38.42
C ARG A 223 6.67 -4.08 39.84
N PRO A 224 6.18 -3.36 40.86
CA PRO A 224 6.28 -3.78 42.27
C PRO A 224 5.55 -5.12 42.53
N GLU A 225 4.55 -5.49 41.75
CA GLU A 225 3.84 -6.78 41.80
C GLU A 225 4.72 -7.98 41.50
N THR A 226 5.91 -7.80 40.94
CA THR A 226 6.82 -8.92 40.64
C THR A 226 7.86 -9.19 41.75
N ILE A 227 7.93 -8.34 42.75
CA ILE A 227 8.92 -8.44 43.86
C ILE A 227 8.89 -9.82 44.52
N MET A 228 7.73 -10.43 44.70
CA MET A 228 7.59 -11.72 45.34
C MET A 228 8.26 -12.86 44.54
N GLY A 229 8.60 -12.66 43.29
CA GLY A 229 9.31 -13.60 42.45
C GLY A 229 10.84 -13.43 42.39
N ASP A 230 11.39 -12.45 43.12
CA ASP A 230 12.82 -12.13 43.08
C ASP A 230 13.70 -13.29 43.64
N THR A 231 14.78 -13.57 42.93
CA THR A 231 15.74 -14.65 43.29
C THR A 231 17.17 -14.15 43.48
N ALA A 232 17.44 -12.90 43.13
CA ALA A 232 18.70 -12.21 43.39
C ALA A 232 18.49 -10.67 43.34
N VAL A 233 19.50 -9.95 43.77
CA VAL A 233 19.72 -8.52 43.47
C VAL A 233 21.03 -8.43 42.72
N ALA A 234 21.06 -7.79 41.54
CA ALA A 234 22.28 -7.59 40.75
C ALA A 234 22.82 -6.16 40.92
N VAL A 235 24.13 -6.04 40.94
CA VAL A 235 24.85 -4.78 40.96
C VAL A 235 26.03 -4.82 40.02
N ASN A 236 26.43 -3.69 39.48
CA ASN A 236 27.59 -3.63 38.60
C ASN A 236 28.89 -3.76 39.45
N PRO A 237 29.82 -4.67 39.08
CA PRO A 237 31.09 -4.85 39.82
C PRO A 237 32.00 -3.63 39.80
N GLU A 238 31.83 -2.70 38.89
CA GLU A 238 32.57 -1.45 38.82
C GLU A 238 31.92 -0.30 39.64
N ASP A 239 30.70 -0.47 40.17
CA ASP A 239 30.08 0.52 41.05
C ASP A 239 30.63 0.48 42.47
N GLU A 240 31.51 1.41 42.77
CA GLU A 240 32.13 1.55 44.13
C GLU A 240 31.11 1.67 45.25
N ARG A 241 29.90 2.20 45.00
CA ARG A 241 28.81 2.34 45.99
C ARG A 241 28.23 0.98 46.35
N MET A 242 28.20 0.05 45.41
CA MET A 242 27.50 -1.23 45.50
C MET A 242 28.44 -2.40 45.77
N LYS A 243 29.75 -2.29 45.50
CA LYS A 243 30.77 -3.34 45.73
C LYS A 243 30.72 -4.01 47.10
N LYS A 244 30.44 -3.22 48.13
CA LYS A 244 30.39 -3.72 49.52
C LYS A 244 29.28 -4.73 49.79
N TYR A 245 28.28 -4.80 48.89
CA TYR A 245 27.14 -5.72 49.04
C TYR A 245 27.30 -7.03 48.26
N ILE A 246 28.23 -7.11 47.34
CA ILE A 246 28.44 -8.33 46.51
C ILE A 246 28.72 -9.52 47.42
N GLY A 247 27.96 -10.60 47.21
CA GLY A 247 28.02 -11.83 47.97
C GLY A 247 27.30 -11.79 49.33
N LYS A 248 26.73 -10.63 49.72
CA LYS A 248 25.84 -10.55 50.88
C LYS A 248 24.44 -11.03 50.50
N LYS A 249 23.65 -11.28 51.54
CA LYS A 249 22.24 -11.64 51.38
C LYS A 249 21.34 -10.48 51.79
N VAL A 250 20.27 -10.31 51.02
CA VAL A 250 19.20 -9.35 51.31
C VAL A 250 17.87 -10.10 51.43
N LEU A 251 16.93 -9.44 52.14
CA LEU A 251 15.59 -9.99 52.34
C LEU A 251 14.64 -9.41 51.32
N VAL A 252 14.05 -10.25 50.50
CA VAL A 252 12.99 -9.83 49.58
C VAL A 252 11.76 -9.43 50.37
N PRO A 253 11.28 -8.18 50.25
CA PRO A 253 10.10 -7.71 50.93
C PRO A 253 8.87 -8.61 50.75
N LEU A 254 7.94 -8.58 51.72
CA LEU A 254 6.65 -9.29 51.77
C LEU A 254 6.76 -10.83 51.89
N VAL A 255 7.64 -11.46 51.12
CA VAL A 255 7.82 -12.92 51.16
C VAL A 255 8.96 -13.38 52.06
N ASN A 256 9.76 -12.44 52.58
CA ASN A 256 10.89 -12.68 53.48
C ASN A 256 11.86 -13.76 52.95
N ARG A 257 12.06 -13.84 51.65
CA ARG A 257 13.02 -14.75 51.04
C ARG A 257 14.41 -14.15 51.08
N GLU A 258 15.39 -14.94 51.54
CA GLU A 258 16.81 -14.60 51.45
C GLU A 258 17.34 -14.78 50.05
N VAL A 259 17.91 -13.74 49.46
CA VAL A 259 18.53 -13.80 48.11
C VAL A 259 19.92 -13.16 48.13
N GLU A 260 20.79 -13.61 47.27
CA GLU A 260 22.17 -13.14 47.16
C GLU A 260 22.26 -11.85 46.32
N VAL A 261 23.19 -10.99 46.65
CA VAL A 261 23.61 -9.86 45.83
C VAL A 261 24.70 -10.33 44.87
N ILE A 262 24.40 -10.41 43.61
CA ILE A 262 25.29 -10.89 42.55
C ILE A 262 25.94 -9.73 41.79
N ALA A 263 27.09 -9.99 41.17
CA ALA A 263 27.77 -9.04 40.28
C ALA A 263 27.43 -9.32 38.83
N ASP A 264 26.94 -8.36 38.10
CA ASP A 264 26.66 -8.50 36.65
C ASP A 264 26.89 -7.16 35.93
N ASP A 265 27.70 -7.20 34.87
CA ASP A 265 28.08 -6.02 34.07
C ASP A 265 26.90 -5.41 33.31
N TYR A 266 25.78 -6.13 33.19
CA TYR A 266 24.55 -5.63 32.56
C TYR A 266 23.91 -4.45 33.33
N VAL A 267 24.16 -4.37 34.67
CA VAL A 267 23.54 -3.31 35.47
C VAL A 267 24.16 -1.94 35.17
N ASP A 268 23.33 -1.01 34.73
CA ASP A 268 23.73 0.37 34.45
C ASP A 268 23.96 1.13 35.81
N ILE A 269 25.16 1.64 35.99
CA ILE A 269 25.58 2.34 37.20
C ILE A 269 24.83 3.67 37.38
N GLU A 270 24.43 4.30 36.27
CA GLU A 270 23.82 5.63 36.26
C GLU A 270 22.30 5.58 36.25
N PHE A 271 21.71 4.44 35.94
CA PHE A 271 20.24 4.29 35.85
C PHE A 271 19.65 3.85 37.20
N GLY A 272 18.63 4.57 37.67
CA GLY A 272 17.92 4.27 38.93
C GLY A 272 18.84 4.33 40.17
N THR A 273 18.98 3.21 40.86
CA THR A 273 19.78 3.11 42.09
C THR A 273 21.16 2.49 41.90
N GLY A 274 21.47 1.95 40.71
CA GLY A 274 22.64 1.09 40.43
C GLY A 274 22.50 -0.34 40.97
N ALA A 275 21.31 -0.72 41.42
CA ALA A 275 20.96 -2.07 41.85
C ALA A 275 19.62 -2.50 41.21
N VAL A 276 19.54 -3.70 40.70
CA VAL A 276 18.36 -4.24 40.00
C VAL A 276 17.90 -5.52 40.69
N LYS A 277 16.61 -5.63 40.95
CA LYS A 277 16.00 -6.88 41.40
C LYS A 277 15.96 -7.87 40.24
N ILE A 278 16.18 -9.15 40.50
CA ILE A 278 16.21 -10.18 39.46
C ILE A 278 15.03 -11.15 39.61
N THR A 279 14.10 -11.10 38.63
CA THR A 279 12.90 -11.92 38.61
C THR A 279 12.88 -12.75 37.30
N PRO A 280 13.63 -13.84 37.20
CA PRO A 280 13.88 -14.57 35.96
C PRO A 280 12.62 -15.07 35.24
N ALA A 281 11.51 -15.27 35.94
CA ALA A 281 10.24 -15.72 35.37
C ALA A 281 9.43 -14.62 34.69
N HIS A 282 9.75 -13.31 34.88
CA HIS A 282 8.86 -12.18 34.55
C HIS A 282 9.56 -11.00 33.86
N ASP A 283 10.82 -11.13 33.51
CA ASP A 283 11.57 -10.14 32.75
C ASP A 283 12.62 -10.82 31.84
N PRO A 284 12.73 -10.42 30.57
CA PRO A 284 13.69 -11.01 29.63
C PRO A 284 15.16 -10.85 30.06
N ASN A 285 15.54 -9.67 30.55
CA ASN A 285 16.92 -9.41 30.96
C ASN A 285 17.25 -10.15 32.26
N ASP A 286 16.29 -10.21 33.18
CA ASP A 286 16.43 -10.98 34.42
C ASP A 286 16.53 -12.49 34.13
N PHE A 287 15.83 -12.98 33.08
CA PHE A 287 15.94 -14.37 32.64
C PHE A 287 17.37 -14.70 32.19
N GLU A 288 17.96 -13.84 31.32
CA GLU A 288 19.34 -14.03 30.87
C GLU A 288 20.36 -13.98 32.01
N MET A 289 20.18 -13.05 32.95
CA MET A 289 20.98 -12.99 34.15
C MET A 289 20.79 -14.25 35.03
N GLY A 290 19.53 -14.71 35.12
CA GLY A 290 19.19 -15.97 35.80
C GLY A 290 19.94 -17.20 35.26
N GLU A 291 20.00 -17.34 33.93
CA GLU A 291 20.75 -18.39 33.24
C GLU A 291 22.26 -18.27 33.50
N ARG A 292 22.82 -17.05 33.39
CA ARG A 292 24.27 -16.83 33.65
C ARG A 292 24.68 -17.17 35.08
N HIS A 293 23.83 -16.86 36.04
CA HIS A 293 24.10 -17.05 37.47
C HIS A 293 23.41 -18.28 38.07
N ASN A 294 22.77 -19.13 37.22
CA ASN A 294 22.05 -20.33 37.64
C ASN A 294 21.04 -20.06 38.77
N LEU A 295 20.24 -18.99 38.63
CA LEU A 295 19.22 -18.61 39.57
C LEU A 295 17.93 -19.40 39.37
N GLU A 296 17.17 -19.58 40.47
CA GLU A 296 15.83 -20.17 40.41
C GLU A 296 14.87 -19.22 39.64
N SER A 297 14.00 -19.80 38.82
CA SER A 297 12.93 -19.05 38.08
C SER A 297 11.58 -19.31 38.76
N ILE A 298 11.07 -18.35 39.52
CA ILE A 298 9.84 -18.49 40.30
C ILE A 298 8.69 -17.80 39.56
N MET A 299 7.77 -18.58 39.01
CA MET A 299 6.54 -18.10 38.38
C MET A 299 5.51 -17.72 39.44
N ILE A 300 5.16 -16.43 39.52
CA ILE A 300 4.19 -15.90 40.52
C ILE A 300 2.85 -15.49 39.89
N MET A 301 2.70 -15.66 38.59
CA MET A 301 1.47 -15.33 37.83
C MET A 301 0.91 -16.58 37.16
N ASN A 302 -0.41 -16.64 37.07
CA ASN A 302 -1.14 -17.60 36.23
C ASN A 302 -1.22 -17.11 34.79
N LEU A 303 -1.52 -18.02 33.88
CA LEU A 303 -1.65 -17.70 32.44
C LEU A 303 -2.84 -16.79 32.12
N ASP A 304 -3.81 -16.64 33.01
CA ASP A 304 -4.94 -15.72 32.89
C ASP A 304 -4.61 -14.29 33.41
N GLY A 305 -3.37 -14.05 33.86
CA GLY A 305 -2.90 -12.76 34.39
C GLY A 305 -3.27 -12.50 35.83
N THR A 306 -3.75 -13.52 36.57
CA THR A 306 -3.92 -13.43 38.04
C THR A 306 -2.65 -13.87 38.75
N MET A 307 -2.46 -13.43 39.98
CA MET A 307 -1.36 -13.92 40.84
C MET A 307 -1.66 -15.35 41.27
N ASN A 308 -0.62 -16.14 41.50
CA ASN A 308 -0.74 -17.51 42.02
C ASN A 308 -0.22 -17.62 43.46
N ALA A 309 -0.37 -18.77 44.06
CA ALA A 309 0.03 -19.02 45.48
C ALA A 309 1.53 -18.80 45.77
N ALA A 310 2.41 -18.82 44.75
CA ALA A 310 3.84 -18.54 44.94
C ALA A 310 4.16 -17.07 45.20
N ALA A 311 3.20 -16.18 44.84
CA ALA A 311 3.29 -14.76 45.21
C ALA A 311 2.99 -14.49 46.70
N GLY A 312 2.40 -15.45 47.40
CA GLY A 312 1.90 -15.34 48.80
C GLY A 312 0.39 -15.51 48.85
N LYS A 313 -0.09 -16.12 49.94
CA LYS A 313 -1.53 -16.44 50.08
C LYS A 313 -2.42 -15.22 50.04
N GLU A 314 -1.97 -14.08 50.49
CA GLU A 314 -2.64 -12.79 50.50
C GLU A 314 -2.85 -12.21 49.11
N PHE A 315 -2.03 -12.61 48.15
CA PHE A 315 -2.06 -12.09 46.76
C PHE A 315 -2.67 -13.10 45.77
N ASP A 316 -2.82 -14.37 46.16
CA ASP A 316 -3.36 -15.42 45.33
C ASP A 316 -4.76 -15.11 44.76
N GLY A 317 -4.91 -15.22 43.46
CA GLY A 317 -6.14 -14.90 42.71
C GLY A 317 -6.38 -13.42 42.42
N MET A 318 -5.52 -12.50 42.92
CA MET A 318 -5.63 -11.07 42.60
C MET A 318 -5.24 -10.82 41.14
N THR A 319 -5.91 -9.85 40.51
CA THR A 319 -5.43 -9.28 39.25
C THR A 319 -4.13 -8.51 39.46
N LEU A 320 -3.32 -8.34 38.41
CA LEU A 320 -2.07 -7.59 38.49
C LEU A 320 -2.27 -6.16 39.07
N LYS A 321 -3.35 -5.48 38.69
CA LYS A 321 -3.67 -4.12 39.22
C LYS A 321 -3.99 -4.14 40.70
N GLU A 322 -4.73 -5.12 41.16
CA GLU A 322 -5.09 -5.27 42.58
C GLU A 322 -3.84 -5.62 43.37
N CYS A 323 -3.05 -6.57 42.88
CA CYS A 323 -1.78 -6.95 43.54
C CYS A 323 -0.80 -5.78 43.63
N ARG A 324 -0.61 -5.00 42.58
CA ARG A 324 0.26 -3.81 42.57
C ARG A 324 -0.15 -2.83 43.66
N LYS A 325 -1.45 -2.54 43.80
CA LYS A 325 -1.97 -1.66 44.85
C LYS A 325 -1.75 -2.24 46.24
N ALA A 326 -1.97 -3.52 46.43
CA ALA A 326 -1.78 -4.22 47.71
C ALA A 326 -0.30 -4.21 48.11
N VAL A 327 0.58 -4.59 47.21
CA VAL A 327 2.04 -4.61 47.40
C VAL A 327 2.55 -3.21 47.81
N VAL A 328 2.19 -2.16 47.08
CA VAL A 328 2.60 -0.77 47.41
C VAL A 328 2.11 -0.38 48.79
N SER A 329 0.84 -0.64 49.12
CA SER A 329 0.28 -0.34 50.43
C SER A 329 0.98 -1.09 51.59
N ASP A 330 1.35 -2.34 51.36
CA ASP A 330 2.00 -3.15 52.40
C ASP A 330 3.48 -2.75 52.56
N LEU A 331 4.18 -2.37 51.49
CA LEU A 331 5.51 -1.80 51.55
C LEU A 331 5.52 -0.46 52.31
N GLU A 332 4.51 0.39 52.15
CA GLU A 332 4.31 1.61 52.91
C GLU A 332 4.17 1.33 54.42
N LYS A 333 3.26 0.40 54.76
CA LYS A 333 3.01 -0.03 56.15
C LYS A 333 4.29 -0.57 56.85
N LEU A 334 5.11 -1.29 56.09
CA LEU A 334 6.37 -1.85 56.60
C LEU A 334 7.52 -0.83 56.60
N GLY A 335 7.31 0.41 56.09
CA GLY A 335 8.36 1.43 56.00
C GLY A 335 9.46 1.10 54.96
N LEU A 336 9.18 0.17 54.06
CA LEU A 336 10.08 -0.30 53.02
C LEU A 336 9.94 0.46 51.71
N LEU A 337 8.82 1.16 51.46
CA LEU A 337 8.67 2.10 50.36
C LEU A 337 9.33 3.43 50.75
N ASP A 338 10.31 3.88 49.98
CA ASP A 338 10.99 5.15 50.26
C ASP A 338 10.26 6.32 49.60
N HIS A 339 10.13 6.28 48.29
CA HIS A 339 9.37 7.27 47.49
C HIS A 339 8.91 6.70 46.15
N VAL A 340 8.13 7.47 45.39
CA VAL A 340 7.60 7.13 44.10
C VAL A 340 7.84 8.30 43.14
N GLU A 341 8.38 8.00 41.96
CA GLU A 341 8.58 8.98 40.90
C GLU A 341 7.63 8.71 39.71
N GLU A 342 7.18 9.74 39.04
CA GLU A 342 6.45 9.60 37.78
C GLU A 342 7.42 9.28 36.65
N LEU A 343 7.07 8.30 35.83
CA LEU A 343 7.89 7.85 34.72
C LEU A 343 7.00 7.55 33.49
N ASN A 344 7.38 8.11 32.34
CA ASN A 344 6.82 7.66 31.06
C ASN A 344 7.71 6.53 30.49
N HIS A 345 7.12 5.39 30.18
CA HIS A 345 7.84 4.26 29.63
C HIS A 345 6.99 3.51 28.61
N ALA A 346 7.66 2.81 27.70
CA ALA A 346 7.01 2.01 26.67
C ALA A 346 6.43 0.74 27.30
N VAL A 347 5.11 0.53 27.11
CA VAL A 347 4.38 -0.66 27.58
C VAL A 347 3.96 -1.49 26.37
N GLY A 348 4.25 -2.78 26.38
CA GLY A 348 3.86 -3.72 25.32
C GLY A 348 2.38 -4.08 25.39
N HIS A 349 1.71 -4.04 24.25
CA HIS A 349 0.30 -4.41 24.10
C HIS A 349 0.15 -5.46 23.00
N CYS A 350 -0.73 -6.42 23.20
CA CYS A 350 -1.09 -7.37 22.17
C CYS A 350 -1.64 -6.63 20.94
N SER A 351 -1.04 -6.86 19.79
CA SER A 351 -1.44 -6.19 18.52
C SER A 351 -2.90 -6.49 18.14
N ARG A 352 -3.49 -7.56 18.68
CA ARG A 352 -4.85 -8.03 18.36
C ARG A 352 -5.91 -7.51 19.32
N CYS A 353 -5.78 -7.81 20.61
CA CYS A 353 -6.79 -7.44 21.61
C CYS A 353 -6.46 -6.16 22.39
N LYS A 354 -5.25 -5.60 22.20
CA LYS A 354 -4.76 -4.37 22.88
C LYS A 354 -4.57 -4.50 24.40
N THR A 355 -4.66 -5.70 24.95
CA THR A 355 -4.35 -5.96 26.36
C THR A 355 -2.85 -5.86 26.58
N THR A 356 -2.42 -5.37 27.74
CA THR A 356 -1.01 -5.36 28.16
C THR A 356 -0.45 -6.78 28.13
N VAL A 357 0.74 -6.90 27.55
CA VAL A 357 1.46 -8.18 27.43
C VAL A 357 2.31 -8.39 28.67
N GLU A 358 2.33 -9.64 29.18
CA GLU A 358 3.12 -10.01 30.34
C GLU A 358 4.29 -10.91 29.88
N PRO A 359 5.54 -10.54 30.17
CA PRO A 359 6.68 -11.47 30.01
C PRO A 359 6.56 -12.62 31.01
N LEU A 360 6.41 -13.85 30.50
CA LEU A 360 6.27 -15.05 31.33
C LEU A 360 7.23 -16.14 30.83
N SER A 361 7.87 -16.85 31.76
CA SER A 361 8.66 -18.04 31.44
C SER A 361 7.70 -19.19 31.11
N THR A 362 7.59 -19.53 29.83
CA THR A 362 6.70 -20.60 29.37
C THR A 362 7.45 -21.61 28.51
N LYS A 363 6.96 -22.85 28.49
CA LYS A 363 7.51 -23.92 27.65
C LYS A 363 6.88 -23.78 26.24
N GLN A 364 7.69 -23.45 25.25
CA GLN A 364 7.23 -23.16 23.89
C GLN A 364 8.12 -23.87 22.86
N TRP A 365 7.64 -23.91 21.61
CA TRP A 365 8.40 -24.34 20.46
C TRP A 365 9.07 -23.15 19.77
N PHE A 366 10.34 -23.31 19.42
CA PHE A 366 11.16 -22.27 18.80
C PHE A 366 11.86 -22.77 17.55
N VAL A 367 12.13 -21.85 16.62
CA VAL A 367 13.02 -22.04 15.48
C VAL A 367 14.31 -21.27 15.74
N ARG A 368 15.47 -21.94 15.59
CA ARG A 368 16.80 -21.29 15.58
C ARG A 368 16.94 -20.50 14.29
N MET A 369 16.89 -19.17 14.39
CA MET A 369 16.75 -18.31 13.22
C MET A 369 18.07 -17.95 12.57
N LYS A 370 19.15 -17.83 13.33
CA LYS A 370 20.44 -17.33 12.82
C LYS A 370 20.95 -18.05 11.58
N PRO A 371 20.99 -19.39 11.50
CA PRO A 371 21.45 -20.10 10.31
C PRO A 371 20.56 -19.88 9.08
N LEU A 372 19.27 -19.65 9.28
CA LEU A 372 18.30 -19.40 8.21
C LEU A 372 18.40 -17.96 7.68
N ALA A 373 18.72 -16.99 8.55
CA ALA A 373 18.86 -15.59 8.20
C ALA A 373 20.13 -15.31 7.37
N GLU A 374 21.22 -16.04 7.62
CA GLU A 374 22.51 -15.83 6.93
C GLU A 374 22.37 -15.97 5.41
N GLU A 375 21.70 -17.01 4.91
CA GLU A 375 21.49 -17.20 3.47
C GLU A 375 20.49 -16.20 2.88
N ALA A 376 19.45 -15.83 3.64
CA ALA A 376 18.49 -14.83 3.22
C ALA A 376 19.13 -13.44 3.04
N LEU A 377 20.06 -13.05 3.91
CA LEU A 377 20.87 -11.83 3.77
C LEU A 377 21.78 -11.94 2.54
N ALA A 378 22.53 -13.02 2.43
CA ALA A 378 23.47 -13.23 1.33
C ALA A 378 22.78 -13.19 -0.06
N ALA A 379 21.55 -13.69 -0.18
CA ALA A 379 20.79 -13.66 -1.42
C ALA A 379 20.46 -12.24 -1.88
N VAL A 380 20.12 -11.35 -0.95
CA VAL A 380 19.87 -9.93 -1.26
C VAL A 380 21.18 -9.21 -1.60
N ASP A 381 22.25 -9.46 -0.88
CA ASP A 381 23.58 -8.90 -1.15
C ASP A 381 24.13 -9.30 -2.54
N ARG A 382 23.87 -10.54 -2.97
CA ARG A 382 24.20 -11.01 -4.33
C ARG A 382 23.32 -10.37 -5.40
N GLY A 383 22.21 -9.76 -5.03
CA GLY A 383 21.21 -9.19 -5.95
C GLY A 383 20.27 -10.21 -6.59
N ASP A 384 20.15 -11.42 -6.01
CA ASP A 384 19.22 -12.45 -6.44
C ASP A 384 17.77 -12.00 -6.22
N THR A 385 17.53 -11.21 -5.16
CA THR A 385 16.28 -10.47 -4.90
C THR A 385 16.56 -8.98 -4.74
N LYS A 386 15.73 -8.13 -5.36
CA LYS A 386 15.85 -6.67 -5.30
C LYS A 386 14.62 -6.02 -4.68
N PHE A 387 14.83 -5.10 -3.74
CA PHE A 387 13.78 -4.26 -3.19
C PHE A 387 13.56 -3.02 -4.05
N ILE A 388 12.32 -2.71 -4.37
CA ILE A 388 11.92 -1.54 -5.15
C ILE A 388 10.89 -0.73 -4.34
N PRO A 389 11.25 0.47 -3.86
CA PRO A 389 12.57 1.13 -3.97
C PRO A 389 13.63 0.55 -3.03
N GLY A 390 14.89 0.63 -3.43
CA GLY A 390 16.04 0.03 -2.73
C GLY A 390 16.28 0.51 -1.29
N ARG A 391 15.68 1.64 -0.86
CA ARG A 391 15.79 2.12 0.53
C ARG A 391 15.27 1.13 1.58
N PHE A 392 14.38 0.23 1.21
CA PHE A 392 13.80 -0.77 2.11
C PHE A 392 14.71 -1.97 2.39
N THR A 393 15.77 -2.16 1.62
CA THR A 393 16.79 -3.18 1.88
C THR A 393 17.37 -3.03 3.30
N LYS A 394 17.65 -1.77 3.72
CA LYS A 394 18.19 -1.51 5.06
C LYS A 394 17.29 -1.97 6.21
N ILE A 395 15.97 -1.92 6.03
CA ILE A 395 15.01 -2.39 7.04
C ILE A 395 15.04 -3.92 7.12
N TYR A 396 15.11 -4.57 5.98
CA TYR A 396 15.23 -6.02 5.85
C TYR A 396 16.55 -6.53 6.48
N ASP A 397 17.69 -5.93 6.12
CA ASP A 397 19.02 -6.29 6.62
C ASP A 397 19.08 -6.14 8.13
N HIS A 398 18.72 -4.96 8.67
CA HIS A 398 18.76 -4.67 10.10
C HIS A 398 17.95 -5.68 10.92
N TRP A 399 16.78 -6.09 10.42
CA TRP A 399 15.95 -7.05 11.14
C TRP A 399 16.57 -8.45 11.16
N LEU A 400 17.11 -8.93 10.02
CA LEU A 400 17.73 -10.25 9.92
C LEU A 400 19.08 -10.34 10.66
N GLU A 401 19.88 -9.28 10.66
CA GLU A 401 21.13 -9.19 11.40
C GLU A 401 20.93 -9.33 12.91
N ASN A 402 19.80 -8.85 13.42
CA ASN A 402 19.44 -8.86 14.84
C ASN A 402 18.37 -9.90 15.21
N ILE A 403 18.12 -10.87 14.33
CA ILE A 403 17.04 -11.82 14.51
C ILE A 403 17.25 -12.73 15.72
N GLN A 404 16.20 -12.84 16.56
CA GLN A 404 16.15 -13.76 17.68
C GLN A 404 15.44 -15.07 17.29
N ASP A 405 15.57 -16.12 18.12
CA ASP A 405 14.85 -17.37 17.92
C ASP A 405 13.34 -17.12 17.90
N TRP A 406 12.66 -17.66 16.92
CA TRP A 406 11.24 -17.43 16.67
C TRP A 406 10.36 -18.39 17.46
N CYS A 407 9.56 -17.88 18.39
CA CYS A 407 8.52 -18.64 19.07
C CYS A 407 7.38 -18.96 18.09
N ILE A 408 7.21 -20.25 17.76
CA ILE A 408 6.25 -20.71 16.74
C ILE A 408 4.98 -21.36 17.31
N SER A 409 4.91 -21.67 18.60
CA SER A 409 3.73 -22.27 19.22
C SER A 409 2.72 -21.22 19.70
N ARG A 410 1.44 -21.52 19.52
CA ARG A 410 0.30 -20.70 19.97
C ARG A 410 -0.73 -21.61 20.64
N GLN A 411 -1.23 -21.17 21.80
CA GLN A 411 -2.23 -21.90 22.61
C GLN A 411 -3.65 -21.59 22.08
N LEU A 412 -3.81 -21.74 20.77
CA LEU A 412 -5.07 -21.53 20.06
C LEU A 412 -5.69 -22.88 19.67
N TRP A 413 -6.96 -22.84 19.27
CA TRP A 413 -7.61 -23.99 18.66
C TRP A 413 -7.63 -23.90 17.13
N TRP A 414 -7.56 -22.68 16.59
CA TRP A 414 -7.58 -22.41 15.16
C TRP A 414 -6.17 -22.21 14.59
N GLY A 415 -5.76 -23.11 13.72
CA GLY A 415 -4.45 -23.10 13.06
C GLY A 415 -3.94 -24.49 12.74
N HIS A 416 -2.73 -24.56 12.22
CA HIS A 416 -2.02 -25.82 11.97
C HIS A 416 -1.54 -26.42 13.30
N GLN A 417 -2.15 -27.51 13.73
CA GLN A 417 -1.72 -28.19 14.96
C GLN A 417 -0.28 -28.71 14.81
N ILE A 418 0.53 -28.50 15.83
CA ILE A 418 1.93 -28.92 15.84
C ILE A 418 2.02 -30.43 15.63
N PRO A 419 2.78 -30.91 14.60
CA PRO A 419 2.82 -32.32 14.23
C PRO A 419 3.80 -33.11 15.07
N VAL A 420 3.64 -33.04 16.40
CA VAL A 420 4.44 -33.72 17.40
C VAL A 420 3.54 -34.54 18.30
N TRP A 421 3.95 -35.76 18.60
CA TRP A 421 3.24 -36.70 19.47
C TRP A 421 4.12 -37.07 20.68
N TYR A 422 3.50 -37.11 21.84
CA TYR A 422 4.08 -37.52 23.10
C TYR A 422 3.59 -38.92 23.45
N CYS A 423 4.52 -39.82 23.86
CA CYS A 423 4.18 -41.15 24.34
C CYS A 423 4.10 -41.12 25.87
N ASP A 424 2.94 -41.47 26.42
CA ASP A 424 2.74 -41.51 27.88
C ASP A 424 3.47 -42.69 28.57
N ASP A 425 3.80 -43.74 27.80
CA ASP A 425 4.41 -44.93 28.34
C ASP A 425 5.94 -44.88 28.34
N CYS A 426 6.58 -44.37 27.31
CA CYS A 426 8.04 -44.30 27.23
C CYS A 426 8.64 -42.90 27.29
N GLY A 427 7.79 -41.85 27.27
CA GLY A 427 8.24 -40.48 27.31
C GLY A 427 8.85 -39.95 26.00
N GLU A 428 8.81 -40.73 24.90
CA GLU A 428 9.35 -40.31 23.60
C GLU A 428 8.54 -39.20 22.98
N VAL A 429 9.22 -38.26 22.31
CA VAL A 429 8.64 -37.14 21.59
C VAL A 429 8.95 -37.30 20.10
N SER A 430 7.93 -37.45 19.29
CA SER A 430 8.09 -37.77 17.86
C SER A 430 7.40 -36.77 16.97
N ALA A 431 8.14 -36.10 16.06
CA ALA A 431 7.59 -35.31 14.99
C ALA A 431 7.27 -36.21 13.78
N SER A 432 6.12 -36.00 13.14
CA SER A 432 5.70 -36.84 12.02
C SER A 432 4.99 -36.06 10.92
N ARG A 433 5.27 -36.45 9.67
CA ARG A 433 4.61 -35.96 8.46
C ARG A 433 3.16 -36.41 8.32
N THR A 434 2.82 -37.51 8.99
CA THR A 434 1.48 -38.09 9.02
C THR A 434 1.02 -38.28 10.46
N ASP A 435 -0.29 -38.38 10.68
CA ASP A 435 -0.83 -38.63 12.01
C ASP A 435 -0.37 -40.02 12.52
N LEU A 436 0.19 -40.03 13.72
CA LEU A 436 0.61 -41.26 14.38
C LEU A 436 -0.58 -41.91 15.07
N THR A 437 -0.65 -43.26 14.98
CA THR A 437 -1.64 -44.09 15.69
C THR A 437 -1.01 -44.88 16.82
N GLU A 438 0.34 -44.94 16.83
CA GLU A 438 1.14 -45.60 17.89
C GLU A 438 2.52 -44.95 17.96
N CYS A 439 3.14 -45.07 19.09
CA CYS A 439 4.52 -44.60 19.32
C CYS A 439 5.52 -45.34 18.39
N PRO A 440 6.28 -44.62 17.56
CA PRO A 440 7.27 -45.28 16.68
C PRO A 440 8.43 -45.96 17.43
N HIS A 441 8.61 -45.67 18.73
CA HIS A 441 9.68 -46.22 19.54
C HIS A 441 9.26 -47.48 20.32
N CYS A 442 8.12 -47.42 21.06
CA CYS A 442 7.67 -48.51 21.91
C CYS A 442 6.34 -49.17 21.46
N HIS A 443 5.75 -48.73 20.37
CA HIS A 443 4.50 -49.22 19.79
C HIS A 443 3.28 -49.06 20.71
N SER A 444 3.38 -48.25 21.76
CA SER A 444 2.22 -47.89 22.59
C SER A 444 1.20 -47.09 21.84
N LYS A 445 -0.08 -47.33 22.13
CA LYS A 445 -1.20 -46.52 21.64
C LYS A 445 -1.55 -45.33 22.55
N HIS A 446 -0.90 -45.22 23.70
CA HIS A 446 -1.05 -44.12 24.64
C HIS A 446 -0.18 -42.94 24.18
N ILE A 447 -0.61 -42.33 23.09
CA ILE A 447 0.04 -41.15 22.51
C ILE A 447 -0.98 -40.02 22.37
N HIS A 448 -0.51 -38.79 22.52
CA HIS A 448 -1.32 -37.61 22.27
C HIS A 448 -0.53 -36.59 21.47
N GLN A 449 -1.20 -35.89 20.58
CA GLN A 449 -0.60 -34.83 19.78
C GLN A 449 -0.48 -33.55 20.61
N ASP A 450 0.57 -32.77 20.35
CA ASP A 450 0.73 -31.43 20.95
C ASP A 450 -0.55 -30.60 20.75
N PRO A 451 -1.10 -30.01 21.82
CA PRO A 451 -2.37 -29.27 21.75
C PRO A 451 -2.26 -27.92 21.05
N ASP A 452 -1.05 -27.38 20.95
CA ASP A 452 -0.78 -26.06 20.38
C ASP A 452 -0.83 -26.08 18.85
N VAL A 453 -1.03 -24.89 18.28
CA VAL A 453 -0.94 -24.69 16.84
C VAL A 453 0.26 -23.81 16.49
N LEU A 454 0.68 -23.85 15.25
CA LEU A 454 1.75 -23.02 14.73
C LEU A 454 1.31 -21.57 14.57
N ASP A 455 2.23 -20.64 14.74
CA ASP A 455 2.11 -19.24 14.36
C ASP A 455 1.64 -19.13 12.90
N THR A 456 0.68 -18.22 12.64
CA THR A 456 0.17 -17.92 11.28
C THR A 456 1.29 -17.68 10.28
N TRP A 457 2.33 -16.98 10.70
CA TRP A 457 3.45 -16.64 9.82
C TRP A 457 4.29 -17.86 9.41
N PHE A 458 4.17 -18.99 10.09
CA PHE A 458 4.86 -20.22 9.71
C PHE A 458 4.33 -20.77 8.37
N SER A 459 3.02 -20.82 8.19
CA SER A 459 2.41 -21.22 6.91
C SER A 459 2.54 -20.14 5.84
N SER A 460 2.40 -18.87 6.23
CA SER A 460 2.51 -17.73 5.31
C SER A 460 3.91 -17.58 4.72
N ALA A 461 4.96 -18.00 5.45
CA ALA A 461 6.35 -18.04 4.96
C ALA A 461 6.57 -19.00 3.78
N LEU A 462 5.71 -20.00 3.62
CA LEU A 462 5.82 -21.01 2.58
C LEU A 462 5.05 -20.65 1.30
N TRP A 463 4.32 -19.54 1.33
CA TRP A 463 3.36 -19.13 0.29
C TRP A 463 3.91 -19.17 -1.13
N PRO A 464 5.13 -18.71 -1.44
CA PRO A 464 5.67 -18.70 -2.80
C PRO A 464 5.77 -20.07 -3.47
N PHE A 465 5.94 -21.14 -2.71
CA PHE A 465 6.13 -22.49 -3.24
C PHE A 465 5.06 -23.48 -2.80
N SER A 466 4.49 -23.33 -1.60
CA SER A 466 3.38 -24.19 -1.16
C SER A 466 2.14 -24.05 -2.02
N THR A 467 1.85 -22.82 -2.49
CA THR A 467 0.70 -22.54 -3.38
C THR A 467 0.79 -23.26 -4.73
N MET A 468 2.00 -23.59 -5.16
CA MET A 468 2.29 -24.30 -6.42
C MET A 468 2.46 -25.81 -6.22
N GLY A 469 2.15 -26.33 -5.01
CA GLY A 469 2.05 -27.77 -4.75
C GLY A 469 3.26 -28.43 -4.10
N TRP A 470 4.32 -27.66 -3.72
CA TRP A 470 5.42 -28.24 -2.96
C TRP A 470 4.90 -28.94 -1.68
N PRO A 471 5.46 -30.11 -1.30
CA PRO A 471 6.74 -30.72 -1.69
C PRO A 471 6.73 -31.53 -2.99
N ASP A 472 5.59 -31.62 -3.70
CA ASP A 472 5.56 -32.32 -4.98
C ASP A 472 6.21 -31.46 -6.07
N LYS A 473 6.80 -32.11 -7.07
CA LYS A 473 7.36 -31.46 -8.26
C LYS A 473 6.28 -31.25 -9.30
N THR A 474 5.36 -30.34 -9.05
CA THR A 474 4.28 -30.02 -9.98
C THR A 474 4.79 -29.25 -11.21
N PRO A 475 4.08 -29.30 -12.35
CA PRO A 475 4.40 -28.47 -13.52
C PRO A 475 4.39 -26.97 -13.19
N ASP A 476 3.43 -26.51 -12.36
CA ASP A 476 3.35 -25.11 -11.93
C ASP A 476 4.59 -24.68 -11.18
N LEU A 477 5.04 -25.49 -10.19
CA LEU A 477 6.24 -25.23 -9.42
C LEU A 477 7.50 -25.18 -10.29
N GLN A 478 7.60 -26.09 -11.28
CA GLN A 478 8.77 -26.17 -12.16
C GLN A 478 8.87 -25.01 -13.14
N HIS A 479 7.75 -24.40 -13.53
CA HIS A 479 7.72 -23.35 -14.54
C HIS A 479 7.59 -21.94 -13.94
N PHE A 480 6.73 -21.77 -12.93
CA PHE A 480 6.39 -20.45 -12.40
C PHE A 480 7.16 -20.04 -11.15
N PHE A 481 7.93 -20.94 -10.54
CA PHE A 481 8.80 -20.63 -9.42
C PHE A 481 10.27 -20.49 -9.89
N PRO A 482 11.06 -19.52 -9.34
CA PRO A 482 10.67 -18.47 -8.40
C PRO A 482 9.69 -17.47 -9.02
N THR A 483 8.86 -16.85 -8.17
CA THR A 483 7.91 -15.85 -8.66
C THR A 483 8.64 -14.60 -9.16
N SER A 484 8.02 -13.89 -10.11
CA SER A 484 8.67 -12.75 -10.77
C SER A 484 8.75 -11.54 -9.86
N VAL A 485 7.66 -11.24 -9.16
CA VAL A 485 7.60 -10.12 -8.22
C VAL A 485 6.66 -10.43 -7.07
N LEU A 486 7.05 -9.97 -5.89
CA LEU A 486 6.16 -9.82 -4.74
C LEU A 486 5.74 -8.35 -4.65
N VAL A 487 4.43 -8.08 -4.58
CA VAL A 487 3.89 -6.75 -4.30
C VAL A 487 3.37 -6.74 -2.87
N THR A 488 3.78 -5.78 -2.05
CA THR A 488 3.39 -5.72 -0.65
C THR A 488 3.59 -4.34 -0.03
N GLY A 489 2.93 -4.07 1.09
CA GLY A 489 3.19 -2.88 1.91
C GLY A 489 4.51 -2.95 2.67
N TYR A 490 5.10 -1.80 2.97
CA TYR A 490 6.35 -1.74 3.72
C TYR A 490 6.22 -2.24 5.17
N ASP A 491 5.01 -2.23 5.72
CA ASP A 491 4.74 -2.57 7.12
C ASP A 491 4.81 -4.07 7.43
N ILE A 492 4.90 -4.92 6.40
CA ILE A 492 5.04 -6.38 6.56
C ILE A 492 6.34 -6.95 5.98
N ILE A 493 7.37 -6.14 5.79
CA ILE A 493 8.68 -6.61 5.30
C ILE A 493 9.27 -7.67 6.24
N PHE A 494 9.35 -7.37 7.54
CA PHE A 494 9.88 -8.32 8.52
C PHE A 494 8.87 -9.41 8.93
N PHE A 495 7.57 -9.11 8.88
CA PHE A 495 6.54 -10.11 9.17
C PHE A 495 6.47 -11.21 8.11
N TRP A 496 6.56 -10.83 6.84
CA TRP A 496 6.26 -11.74 5.75
C TRP A 496 7.39 -11.89 4.73
N VAL A 497 7.92 -10.78 4.19
CA VAL A 497 8.96 -10.86 3.15
C VAL A 497 10.20 -11.61 3.64
N ALA A 498 10.74 -11.21 4.79
CA ALA A 498 11.92 -11.85 5.37
C ALA A 498 11.69 -13.34 5.68
N ARG A 499 10.46 -13.68 6.16
CA ARG A 499 10.11 -15.09 6.44
C ARG A 499 10.01 -15.93 5.19
N MET A 500 9.42 -15.41 4.11
CA MET A 500 9.44 -16.10 2.82
C MET A 500 10.85 -16.28 2.30
N MET A 501 11.73 -15.29 2.44
CA MET A 501 13.12 -15.36 2.01
C MET A 501 13.84 -16.52 2.69
N PHE A 502 13.90 -16.54 4.02
CA PHE A 502 14.67 -17.59 4.72
C PHE A 502 14.05 -18.99 4.55
N ALA A 503 12.71 -19.12 4.54
CA ALA A 503 12.07 -20.40 4.33
C ALA A 503 12.35 -20.95 2.93
N THR A 504 12.26 -20.10 1.92
CA THR A 504 12.49 -20.51 0.53
C THR A 504 13.97 -20.84 0.28
N CYS A 505 14.90 -20.00 0.74
CA CYS A 505 16.34 -20.29 0.64
C CYS A 505 16.69 -21.63 1.28
N GLU A 506 16.04 -21.98 2.40
CA GLU A 506 16.30 -23.25 3.08
C GLU A 506 15.72 -24.46 2.33
N PHE A 507 14.50 -24.40 1.84
CA PHE A 507 13.80 -25.56 1.30
C PHE A 507 13.90 -25.70 -0.22
N MET A 508 13.94 -24.57 -0.94
CA MET A 508 14.04 -24.57 -2.39
C MET A 508 15.46 -24.37 -2.92
N LYS A 509 16.38 -23.88 -2.06
CA LYS A 509 17.77 -23.49 -2.43
C LYS A 509 17.80 -22.43 -3.55
N GLU A 510 16.79 -21.59 -3.56
CA GLU A 510 16.54 -20.51 -4.50
C GLU A 510 15.82 -19.39 -3.76
N VAL A 511 15.78 -18.18 -4.33
CA VAL A 511 14.99 -17.07 -3.78
C VAL A 511 13.49 -17.24 -4.11
N PRO A 512 12.57 -16.72 -3.27
CA PRO A 512 11.14 -16.86 -3.53
C PRO A 512 10.65 -15.99 -4.70
N PHE A 513 11.29 -14.84 -4.92
CA PHE A 513 10.92 -13.83 -5.93
C PHE A 513 12.15 -13.02 -6.33
N LYS A 514 12.15 -12.54 -7.59
CA LYS A 514 13.25 -11.73 -8.14
C LYS A 514 13.18 -10.28 -7.65
N ASP A 515 11.98 -9.72 -7.62
CA ASP A 515 11.73 -8.33 -7.20
C ASP A 515 10.74 -8.29 -6.02
N VAL A 516 10.94 -7.34 -5.11
CA VAL A 516 9.99 -6.98 -4.05
C VAL A 516 9.55 -5.55 -4.29
N PHE A 517 8.36 -5.39 -4.88
CA PHE A 517 7.78 -4.08 -5.14
C PHE A 517 6.98 -3.61 -3.94
N ILE A 518 7.51 -2.60 -3.26
CA ILE A 518 6.96 -2.06 -2.02
C ILE A 518 6.06 -0.86 -2.33
N HIS A 519 4.83 -0.90 -1.85
CA HIS A 519 3.91 0.23 -1.85
C HIS A 519 3.74 0.82 -0.44
N GLY A 520 3.29 2.08 -0.38
CA GLY A 520 2.93 2.75 0.86
C GLY A 520 1.52 2.41 1.32
N LEU A 521 1.11 3.00 2.45
CA LEU A 521 -0.22 2.84 3.00
C LEU A 521 -1.20 3.86 2.43
N VAL A 522 -2.47 3.45 2.29
CA VAL A 522 -3.56 4.38 1.96
C VAL A 522 -4.04 5.04 3.25
N ARG A 523 -3.99 6.37 3.26
CA ARG A 523 -4.41 7.22 4.38
C ARG A 523 -5.65 8.03 4.03
N ASP A 524 -6.40 8.46 5.03
CA ASP A 524 -7.52 9.38 4.81
C ASP A 524 -7.04 10.77 4.32
N SER A 525 -7.97 11.64 3.98
CA SER A 525 -7.68 13.00 3.50
C SER A 525 -6.88 13.86 4.50
N GLN A 526 -6.90 13.51 5.80
CA GLN A 526 -6.14 14.17 6.86
C GLN A 526 -4.76 13.53 7.10
N GLY A 527 -4.43 12.44 6.37
CA GLY A 527 -3.16 11.72 6.48
C GLY A 527 -3.12 10.68 7.61
N ARG A 528 -4.26 10.35 8.23
CA ARG A 528 -4.34 9.32 9.29
C ARG A 528 -4.48 7.95 8.66
N LYS A 529 -3.93 6.92 9.31
CA LYS A 529 -4.13 5.52 8.91
C LYS A 529 -5.63 5.18 8.96
N MET A 530 -6.16 4.60 7.89
CA MET A 530 -7.55 4.15 7.87
C MET A 530 -7.74 2.93 8.78
N SER A 531 -8.73 2.97 9.65
CA SER A 531 -9.09 1.85 10.51
C SER A 531 -10.59 1.85 10.84
N LYS A 532 -11.13 0.67 11.12
CA LYS A 532 -12.54 0.52 11.56
C LYS A 532 -12.78 1.20 12.91
N SER A 533 -11.80 1.19 13.79
CA SER A 533 -11.91 1.80 15.12
C SER A 533 -11.96 3.34 15.09
N LEU A 534 -11.36 3.97 14.09
CA LEU A 534 -11.42 5.42 13.88
C LEU A 534 -12.64 5.86 13.06
N GLY A 535 -13.41 4.90 12.50
CA GLY A 535 -14.57 5.20 11.66
C GLY A 535 -14.23 5.91 10.34
N ASN A 536 -12.96 5.92 9.93
CA ASN A 536 -12.47 6.54 8.68
C ASN A 536 -12.13 5.51 7.59
N GLY A 537 -12.49 4.23 7.81
CA GLY A 537 -12.33 3.17 6.82
C GLY A 537 -13.35 3.31 5.70
N ILE A 538 -12.88 3.28 4.46
CA ILE A 538 -13.70 3.34 3.25
C ILE A 538 -13.74 1.94 2.62
N ASP A 539 -14.95 1.41 2.36
CA ASP A 539 -15.12 0.14 1.64
C ASP A 539 -14.87 0.37 0.14
N PRO A 540 -13.93 -0.36 -0.48
CA PRO A 540 -13.69 -0.26 -1.92
C PRO A 540 -14.93 -0.57 -2.77
N LEU A 541 -15.82 -1.44 -2.30
CA LEU A 541 -17.04 -1.76 -3.05
C LEU A 541 -18.01 -0.58 -3.09
N GLU A 542 -18.19 0.13 -1.98
CA GLU A 542 -19.06 1.32 -1.95
C GLU A 542 -18.58 2.38 -2.94
N VAL A 543 -17.25 2.56 -3.04
CA VAL A 543 -16.65 3.49 -4.01
C VAL A 543 -16.85 3.00 -5.45
N SER A 544 -16.65 1.71 -5.69
CA SER A 544 -16.88 1.11 -7.02
C SER A 544 -18.34 1.18 -7.45
N ASP A 545 -19.28 1.00 -6.53
CA ASP A 545 -20.70 1.12 -6.81
C ASP A 545 -21.12 2.55 -7.16
N MET A 546 -20.47 3.57 -6.57
CA MET A 546 -20.73 4.98 -6.85
C MET A 546 -20.08 5.50 -8.14
N TYR A 547 -18.85 5.08 -8.42
CA TYR A 547 -18.01 5.70 -9.45
C TYR A 547 -17.50 4.73 -10.52
N GLY A 548 -17.61 3.42 -10.29
CA GLY A 548 -17.01 2.37 -11.11
C GLY A 548 -15.65 1.91 -10.62
N ALA A 549 -15.36 0.62 -10.85
CA ALA A 549 -14.08 0.00 -10.48
C ALA A 549 -12.89 0.63 -11.23
N ASP A 550 -13.06 0.97 -12.51
CA ASP A 550 -12.03 1.62 -13.33
C ASP A 550 -11.59 2.97 -12.73
N ALA A 551 -12.56 3.79 -12.28
CA ALA A 551 -12.27 5.07 -11.64
C ALA A 551 -11.52 4.91 -10.32
N LEU A 552 -11.88 3.91 -9.49
CA LEU A 552 -11.18 3.58 -8.26
C LEU A 552 -9.76 3.10 -8.54
N ARG A 553 -9.58 2.13 -9.43
CA ARG A 553 -8.26 1.59 -9.82
C ARG A 553 -7.33 2.68 -10.31
N PHE A 554 -7.81 3.53 -11.21
CA PHE A 554 -7.02 4.63 -11.75
C PHE A 554 -6.63 5.65 -10.68
N THR A 555 -7.52 5.90 -9.70
CA THR A 555 -7.23 6.78 -8.56
C THR A 555 -6.15 6.21 -7.65
N LEU A 556 -6.18 4.89 -7.40
CA LEU A 556 -5.22 4.22 -6.54
C LEU A 556 -3.81 4.17 -7.15
N VAL A 557 -3.69 4.16 -8.47
CA VAL A 557 -2.38 4.14 -9.14
C VAL A 557 -1.85 5.54 -9.43
N THR A 558 -2.72 6.48 -9.83
CA THR A 558 -2.31 7.83 -10.22
C THR A 558 -1.78 8.62 -9.03
N GLY A 559 -0.54 9.10 -9.12
CA GLY A 559 0.15 9.80 -8.02
C GLY A 559 0.67 8.89 -6.92
N ASN A 560 0.64 7.57 -7.14
CA ASN A 560 1.31 6.61 -6.27
C ASN A 560 2.79 6.52 -6.68
N THR A 561 3.66 6.78 -5.71
CA THR A 561 5.12 6.61 -5.85
C THR A 561 5.55 5.40 -5.03
N PRO A 562 6.41 4.51 -5.55
CA PRO A 562 6.85 3.33 -4.83
C PRO A 562 7.32 3.60 -3.41
N GLY A 563 6.76 2.88 -2.45
CA GLY A 563 7.09 2.96 -1.03
C GLY A 563 6.60 4.20 -0.28
N ASN A 564 5.85 5.09 -0.89
CA ASN A 564 5.30 6.28 -0.24
C ASN A 564 3.82 6.11 0.06
N ASP A 565 3.39 6.64 1.22
CA ASP A 565 1.98 6.69 1.59
C ASP A 565 1.21 7.61 0.66
N MET A 566 -0.03 7.25 0.35
CA MET A 566 -0.93 8.07 -0.43
C MET A 566 -2.15 8.51 0.39
N ARG A 567 -2.61 9.75 0.15
CA ARG A 567 -3.88 10.23 0.70
C ARG A 567 -5.00 9.97 -0.28
N PHE A 568 -6.07 9.37 0.20
CA PHE A 568 -7.25 9.08 -0.59
C PHE A 568 -8.28 10.21 -0.50
N TYR A 569 -8.76 10.66 -1.67
CA TYR A 569 -9.75 11.72 -1.81
C TYR A 569 -10.86 11.26 -2.75
N MET A 570 -12.11 11.38 -2.33
CA MET A 570 -13.28 11.01 -3.15
C MET A 570 -13.39 11.86 -4.42
N GLU A 571 -13.00 13.13 -4.34
CA GLU A 571 -13.00 14.07 -5.48
C GLU A 571 -12.06 13.61 -6.62
N ARG A 572 -10.98 12.89 -6.28
CA ARG A 572 -10.10 12.27 -7.29
C ARG A 572 -10.78 11.11 -8.00
N VAL A 573 -11.58 10.31 -7.28
CA VAL A 573 -12.33 9.21 -7.89
C VAL A 573 -13.38 9.76 -8.86
N GLU A 574 -14.08 10.82 -8.47
CA GLU A 574 -15.03 11.51 -9.33
C GLU A 574 -14.34 12.08 -10.58
N ALA A 575 -13.18 12.72 -10.45
CA ALA A 575 -12.40 13.22 -11.58
C ALA A 575 -12.00 12.09 -12.54
N ASN A 576 -11.59 10.92 -12.02
CA ASN A 576 -11.23 9.77 -12.85
C ASN A 576 -12.45 9.09 -13.49
N ARG A 577 -13.62 9.11 -12.85
CA ARG A 577 -14.89 8.75 -13.52
C ARG A 577 -15.18 9.68 -14.69
N ASN A 578 -14.93 10.98 -14.53
CA ASN A 578 -15.11 11.94 -15.61
C ASN A 578 -14.12 11.71 -16.75
N PHE A 579 -12.92 11.21 -16.46
CA PHE A 579 -11.96 10.76 -17.47
C PHE A 579 -12.50 9.56 -18.25
N ALA A 580 -13.01 8.53 -17.57
CA ALA A 580 -13.66 7.41 -18.24
C ALA A 580 -14.80 7.84 -19.16
N ASN A 581 -15.63 8.78 -18.68
CA ASN A 581 -16.73 9.36 -19.47
C ASN A 581 -16.22 10.17 -20.68
N LYS A 582 -15.09 10.88 -20.55
CA LYS A 582 -14.47 11.60 -21.68
C LYS A 582 -13.97 10.64 -22.76
N ILE A 583 -13.29 9.53 -22.36
CA ILE A 583 -12.86 8.49 -23.29
C ILE A 583 -14.07 7.88 -23.99
N TRP A 584 -15.12 7.59 -23.24
CA TRP A 584 -16.37 7.07 -23.78
C TRP A 584 -16.95 7.98 -24.87
N ASN A 585 -17.08 9.27 -24.59
CA ASN A 585 -17.62 10.24 -25.55
C ASN A 585 -16.71 10.42 -26.78
N ALA A 586 -15.40 10.43 -26.58
CA ALA A 586 -14.43 10.47 -27.67
C ALA A 586 -14.52 9.23 -28.57
N SER A 587 -14.60 8.05 -27.98
CA SER A 587 -14.79 6.79 -28.71
C SER A 587 -16.12 6.76 -29.45
N LYS A 588 -17.20 7.20 -28.81
CA LYS A 588 -18.52 7.34 -29.45
C LYS A 588 -18.46 8.24 -30.67
N PHE A 589 -17.75 9.37 -30.57
CA PHE A 589 -17.56 10.28 -31.72
C PHE A 589 -16.80 9.56 -32.86
N VAL A 590 -15.71 8.86 -32.53
CA VAL A 590 -14.93 8.12 -33.56
C VAL A 590 -15.82 7.06 -34.22
N ILE A 591 -16.48 6.20 -33.43
CA ILE A 591 -17.34 5.10 -33.92
C ILE A 591 -18.43 5.63 -34.85
N MET A 592 -19.09 6.74 -34.50
CA MET A 592 -20.12 7.38 -35.36
C MET A 592 -19.57 7.84 -36.72
N ASN A 593 -18.27 8.05 -36.83
CA ASN A 593 -17.62 8.49 -38.07
C ASN A 593 -16.95 7.33 -38.85
N LEU A 594 -17.22 6.07 -38.46
CA LEU A 594 -16.66 4.88 -39.10
C LEU A 594 -17.66 4.11 -40.01
N GLU A 595 -18.82 4.68 -40.29
CA GLU A 595 -19.87 4.02 -41.09
C GLU A 595 -19.35 3.57 -42.47
N ASP A 596 -18.55 4.43 -43.11
CA ASP A 596 -17.92 4.23 -44.42
C ASP A 596 -16.42 3.86 -44.36
N TYR A 597 -15.92 3.45 -43.17
CA TYR A 597 -14.53 3.05 -42.98
C TYR A 597 -14.20 1.76 -43.72
N ASP A 598 -13.13 1.81 -44.52
CA ASP A 598 -12.56 0.65 -45.20
C ASP A 598 -11.37 0.08 -44.42
N PRO A 599 -11.50 -1.08 -43.77
CA PRO A 599 -10.42 -1.71 -42.99
C PRO A 599 -9.21 -2.15 -43.84
N GLU A 600 -9.39 -2.29 -45.16
CA GLU A 600 -8.30 -2.65 -46.07
C GLU A 600 -7.53 -1.45 -46.60
N PHE A 601 -8.03 -0.22 -46.33
CA PHE A 601 -7.34 1.01 -46.70
C PHE A 601 -6.13 1.27 -45.82
N VAL A 602 -4.95 1.34 -46.44
CA VAL A 602 -3.69 1.71 -45.77
C VAL A 602 -3.17 2.99 -46.44
N PRO A 603 -3.08 4.10 -45.67
CA PRO A 603 -2.55 5.35 -46.21
C PRO A 603 -1.03 5.24 -46.46
N THR A 604 -0.55 5.96 -47.47
CA THR A 604 0.89 6.20 -47.65
C THR A 604 1.35 7.38 -46.79
N THR A 605 2.65 7.55 -46.67
CA THR A 605 3.22 8.69 -45.89
C THR A 605 2.80 10.05 -46.44
N ASP A 606 2.53 10.16 -47.73
CA ASP A 606 2.08 11.41 -48.39
C ASP A 606 0.61 11.76 -48.09
N ASP A 607 -0.18 10.80 -47.65
CA ASP A 607 -1.58 11.01 -47.28
C ASP A 607 -1.71 11.66 -45.89
N PHE A 608 -0.67 11.57 -45.04
CA PHE A 608 -0.71 12.09 -43.69
C PHE A 608 -0.54 13.63 -43.67
N THR A 609 -1.46 14.31 -43.02
CA THR A 609 -1.33 15.71 -42.65
C THR A 609 -0.32 15.93 -41.54
N LEU A 610 0.08 17.18 -41.27
CA LEU A 610 0.95 17.51 -40.15
C LEU A 610 0.36 16.99 -38.79
N ALA A 611 -0.93 17.12 -38.60
CA ALA A 611 -1.62 16.64 -37.41
C ALA A 611 -1.59 15.10 -37.27
N ASP A 612 -1.74 14.37 -38.41
CA ASP A 612 -1.64 12.90 -38.40
C ASP A 612 -0.23 12.45 -38.00
N ARG A 613 0.80 13.05 -38.62
CA ARG A 613 2.22 12.75 -38.33
C ARG A 613 2.56 13.07 -36.87
N TRP A 614 2.08 14.20 -36.36
CA TRP A 614 2.26 14.59 -34.95
C TRP A 614 1.64 13.57 -33.99
N ILE A 615 0.36 13.19 -34.18
CA ILE A 615 -0.28 12.28 -33.22
C ILE A 615 0.27 10.86 -33.27
N LEU A 616 0.67 10.38 -34.46
CA LEU A 616 1.35 9.09 -34.64
C LEU A 616 2.71 9.06 -33.92
N THR A 617 3.52 10.10 -34.10
CA THR A 617 4.79 10.26 -33.40
C THR A 617 4.59 10.36 -31.89
N SER A 618 3.62 11.17 -31.44
CA SER A 618 3.28 11.31 -30.02
C SER A 618 2.83 9.98 -29.43
N PHE A 619 2.04 9.19 -30.15
CA PHE A 619 1.62 7.86 -29.73
C PHE A 619 2.82 6.91 -29.57
N ASN A 620 3.76 6.88 -30.52
CA ASN A 620 4.99 6.10 -30.42
C ASN A 620 5.79 6.48 -29.16
N GLN A 621 5.89 7.77 -28.83
CA GLN A 621 6.58 8.24 -27.63
C GLN A 621 5.88 7.74 -26.36
N VAL A 622 4.56 7.79 -26.32
CA VAL A 622 3.75 7.30 -25.19
C VAL A 622 3.91 5.78 -25.04
N VAL A 623 3.89 5.02 -26.11
CA VAL A 623 4.16 3.56 -26.07
C VAL A 623 5.52 3.28 -25.42
N ARG A 624 6.59 3.98 -25.85
CA ARG A 624 7.93 3.83 -25.24
C ARG A 624 7.93 4.14 -23.74
N GLN A 625 7.33 5.28 -23.35
CA GLN A 625 7.34 5.76 -21.96
C GLN A 625 6.52 4.86 -21.05
N VAL A 626 5.31 4.50 -21.45
CA VAL A 626 4.42 3.63 -20.65
C VAL A 626 5.02 2.23 -20.49
N THR A 627 5.53 1.65 -21.57
CA THR A 627 6.18 0.33 -21.53
C THR A 627 7.40 0.34 -20.59
N LYS A 628 8.24 1.39 -20.67
CA LYS A 628 9.37 1.56 -19.75
C LYS A 628 8.91 1.72 -18.31
N GLY A 629 7.93 2.61 -18.05
CA GLY A 629 7.40 2.85 -16.70
C GLY A 629 6.83 1.60 -16.05
N LEU A 630 6.03 0.80 -16.80
CA LEU A 630 5.51 -0.48 -16.33
C LEU A 630 6.63 -1.50 -16.07
N GLY A 631 7.66 -1.52 -16.91
CA GLY A 631 8.81 -2.41 -16.76
C GLY A 631 9.74 -2.04 -15.60
N SER A 632 9.72 -0.79 -15.14
CA SER A 632 10.51 -0.29 -14.00
C SER A 632 9.70 -0.05 -12.72
N TYR A 633 8.46 -0.51 -12.67
CA TYR A 633 7.53 -0.34 -11.55
C TYR A 633 7.11 1.13 -11.25
N GLU A 634 7.26 2.03 -12.19
CA GLU A 634 6.79 3.41 -12.12
C GLU A 634 5.34 3.52 -12.63
N LEU A 635 4.44 2.78 -11.99
CA LEU A 635 3.07 2.58 -12.47
C LEU A 635 2.24 3.87 -12.46
N GLY A 636 2.48 4.74 -11.47
CA GLY A 636 1.82 6.04 -11.37
C GLY A 636 2.17 6.98 -12.52
N ASP A 637 3.44 7.03 -12.90
CA ASP A 637 3.93 7.87 -14.00
C ASP A 637 3.46 7.32 -15.36
N ALA A 638 3.43 5.99 -15.51
CA ALA A 638 2.87 5.34 -16.68
C ALA A 638 1.37 5.69 -16.86
N ALA A 639 0.59 5.62 -15.77
CA ALA A 639 -0.82 6.00 -15.78
C ALA A 639 -1.02 7.49 -16.13
N ALA A 640 -0.22 8.38 -15.56
CA ALA A 640 -0.27 9.82 -15.85
C ALA A 640 0.09 10.12 -17.32
N THR A 641 1.09 9.42 -17.86
CA THR A 641 1.52 9.58 -19.26
C THR A 641 0.39 9.22 -20.24
N VAL A 642 -0.26 8.07 -20.05
CA VAL A 642 -1.35 7.66 -20.94
C VAL A 642 -2.61 8.51 -20.75
N TYR A 643 -2.87 8.99 -19.53
CA TYR A 643 -3.93 9.95 -19.25
C TYR A 643 -3.73 11.24 -20.03
N ASP A 644 -2.54 11.86 -19.89
CA ASP A 644 -2.24 13.14 -20.52
C ASP A 644 -2.32 13.06 -22.06
N PHE A 645 -1.76 11.99 -22.63
CA PHE A 645 -1.89 11.74 -24.06
C PHE A 645 -3.34 11.62 -24.51
N THR A 646 -4.13 10.79 -23.81
CA THR A 646 -5.50 10.50 -24.21
C THR A 646 -6.39 11.74 -24.06
N TRP A 647 -6.27 12.45 -22.93
CA TRP A 647 -7.08 13.64 -22.67
C TRP A 647 -6.66 14.82 -23.53
N ASN A 648 -5.38 15.22 -23.40
CA ASN A 648 -4.90 16.48 -24.00
C ASN A 648 -4.57 16.30 -25.50
N SER A 649 -3.73 15.30 -25.86
CA SER A 649 -3.28 15.20 -27.25
C SER A 649 -4.36 14.63 -28.16
N PHE A 650 -4.96 13.51 -27.80
CA PHE A 650 -5.95 12.83 -28.66
C PHE A 650 -7.31 13.53 -28.64
N CYS A 651 -7.92 13.68 -27.45
CA CYS A 651 -9.29 14.22 -27.37
C CYS A 651 -9.36 15.72 -27.64
N ASP A 652 -8.48 16.55 -27.06
CA ASP A 652 -8.59 18.00 -27.13
C ASP A 652 -7.99 18.60 -28.39
N TRP A 653 -7.06 17.90 -29.05
CA TRP A 653 -6.41 18.40 -30.24
C TRP A 653 -6.70 17.57 -31.48
N TYR A 654 -6.30 16.29 -31.49
CA TYR A 654 -6.34 15.50 -32.71
C TYR A 654 -7.77 15.30 -33.23
N ILE A 655 -8.72 14.95 -32.37
CA ILE A 655 -10.14 14.81 -32.75
C ILE A 655 -10.66 16.11 -33.36
N GLU A 656 -10.36 17.27 -32.75
CA GLU A 656 -10.84 18.56 -33.26
C GLU A 656 -10.27 18.90 -34.66
N LEU A 657 -8.99 18.56 -34.88
CA LEU A 657 -8.32 18.72 -36.18
C LEU A 657 -8.89 17.77 -37.24
N ALA A 658 -9.22 16.54 -36.87
CA ALA A 658 -9.78 15.54 -37.78
C ALA A 658 -11.21 15.83 -38.23
N LYS A 659 -12.02 16.58 -37.42
CA LYS A 659 -13.44 16.86 -37.70
C LYS A 659 -13.70 17.44 -39.10
N GLN A 660 -12.86 18.36 -39.57
CA GLN A 660 -13.04 18.97 -40.87
C GLN A 660 -12.96 17.93 -42.01
N ARG A 661 -12.08 16.97 -41.91
CA ARG A 661 -11.90 15.92 -42.89
C ARG A 661 -13.01 14.87 -42.80
N LEU A 662 -13.51 14.60 -41.59
CA LEU A 662 -14.60 13.66 -41.36
C LEU A 662 -15.95 14.18 -41.89
N TYR A 663 -16.19 15.51 -41.90
CA TYR A 663 -17.43 16.10 -42.35
C TYR A 663 -17.43 16.53 -43.82
N LYS A 664 -16.24 16.62 -44.46
CA LYS A 664 -16.15 16.93 -45.90
C LYS A 664 -16.19 15.64 -46.69
N SER A 665 -17.27 15.41 -47.44
CA SER A 665 -17.50 14.20 -48.24
C SER A 665 -16.73 14.17 -49.54
N ASP A 666 -16.17 15.29 -50.03
CA ASP A 666 -15.61 15.43 -51.36
C ASP A 666 -14.20 14.81 -51.48
N ASP A 667 -13.41 14.78 -50.39
CA ASP A 667 -12.06 14.14 -50.35
C ASP A 667 -12.10 12.82 -49.57
N LYS A 668 -12.52 11.76 -50.27
CA LYS A 668 -12.63 10.43 -49.68
C LYS A 668 -11.31 9.89 -49.17
N ARG A 669 -10.18 10.18 -49.82
CA ARG A 669 -8.87 9.69 -49.41
C ARG A 669 -8.40 10.33 -48.11
N SER A 670 -8.55 11.65 -47.99
CA SER A 670 -8.25 12.37 -46.77
C SER A 670 -9.14 11.90 -45.61
N ARG A 671 -10.45 11.64 -45.86
CA ARG A 671 -11.37 11.11 -44.85
C ARG A 671 -10.96 9.70 -44.38
N GLN A 672 -10.65 8.79 -45.32
CA GLN A 672 -10.20 7.43 -44.97
C GLN A 672 -8.88 7.46 -44.17
N THR A 673 -7.95 8.34 -44.52
CA THR A 673 -6.70 8.55 -43.77
C THR A 673 -6.99 9.04 -42.36
N ALA A 674 -7.90 10.00 -42.16
CA ALA A 674 -8.28 10.46 -40.82
C ALA A 674 -8.92 9.33 -39.99
N GLN A 675 -9.81 8.55 -40.58
CA GLN A 675 -10.43 7.40 -39.94
C GLN A 675 -9.39 6.34 -39.54
N TYR A 676 -8.45 6.03 -40.46
CA TYR A 676 -7.34 5.10 -40.17
C TYR A 676 -6.51 5.55 -38.94
N VAL A 677 -6.10 6.82 -38.89
CA VAL A 677 -5.30 7.34 -37.78
C VAL A 677 -6.11 7.36 -36.48
N LEU A 678 -7.38 7.76 -36.51
CA LEU A 678 -8.27 7.73 -35.35
C LEU A 678 -8.43 6.32 -34.79
N VAL A 679 -8.69 5.32 -35.63
CA VAL A 679 -8.82 3.92 -35.21
C VAL A 679 -7.51 3.43 -34.60
N ARG A 680 -6.38 3.60 -35.31
CA ARG A 680 -5.07 3.14 -34.86
C ARG A 680 -4.65 3.73 -33.51
N VAL A 681 -4.79 5.05 -33.36
CA VAL A 681 -4.38 5.74 -32.13
C VAL A 681 -5.34 5.43 -30.98
N LEU A 682 -6.65 5.41 -31.22
CA LEU A 682 -7.63 5.11 -30.17
C LEU A 682 -7.52 3.66 -29.69
N THR A 683 -7.47 2.67 -30.58
CA THR A 683 -7.31 1.27 -30.18
C THR A 683 -6.02 1.04 -29.43
N GLY A 684 -4.93 1.68 -29.86
CA GLY A 684 -3.66 1.64 -29.15
C GLY A 684 -3.70 2.32 -27.77
N ALA A 685 -4.33 3.47 -27.65
CA ALA A 685 -4.51 4.18 -26.38
C ALA A 685 -5.37 3.36 -25.39
N LEU A 686 -6.45 2.72 -25.87
CA LEU A 686 -7.26 1.80 -25.07
C LEU A 686 -6.45 0.59 -24.59
N ALA A 687 -5.56 0.05 -25.43
CA ALA A 687 -4.67 -1.05 -25.04
C ALA A 687 -3.66 -0.62 -23.95
N LEU A 688 -3.07 0.58 -24.07
CA LEU A 688 -2.18 1.14 -23.03
C LEU A 688 -2.91 1.43 -21.71
N LEU A 689 -4.19 1.83 -21.78
CA LEU A 689 -5.04 2.07 -20.62
C LEU A 689 -5.58 0.80 -19.98
N HIS A 690 -5.68 -0.31 -20.73
CA HIS A 690 -6.34 -1.52 -20.26
C HIS A 690 -5.84 -2.08 -18.93
N PRO A 691 -4.54 -2.11 -18.63
CA PRO A 691 -4.07 -2.53 -17.31
C PRO A 691 -4.65 -1.71 -16.15
N PHE A 692 -4.90 -0.43 -16.38
CA PHE A 692 -5.37 0.52 -15.38
C PHE A 692 -6.90 0.57 -15.27
N MET A 693 -7.59 0.57 -16.42
CA MET A 693 -9.04 0.74 -16.56
C MET A 693 -9.62 -0.35 -17.46
N PRO A 694 -9.62 -1.62 -17.00
CA PRO A 694 -9.88 -2.77 -17.87
C PRO A 694 -11.29 -2.82 -18.47
N PHE A 695 -12.30 -2.37 -17.74
CA PHE A 695 -13.69 -2.56 -18.15
C PHE A 695 -14.12 -1.61 -19.26
N VAL A 696 -13.89 -0.31 -19.07
CA VAL A 696 -14.26 0.71 -20.07
C VAL A 696 -13.45 0.51 -21.36
N THR A 697 -12.17 0.14 -21.24
CA THR A 697 -11.31 -0.07 -22.41
C THR A 697 -11.70 -1.31 -23.20
N GLU A 698 -12.01 -2.43 -22.52
CA GLU A 698 -12.53 -3.62 -23.20
C GLU A 698 -13.82 -3.30 -23.95
N HIS A 699 -14.78 -2.67 -23.27
CA HIS A 699 -16.06 -2.36 -23.88
C HIS A 699 -15.94 -1.48 -25.13
N LEU A 700 -15.15 -0.41 -25.05
CA LEU A 700 -14.94 0.50 -26.17
C LEU A 700 -14.16 -0.16 -27.32
N TRP A 701 -13.17 -0.99 -26.99
CA TRP A 701 -12.36 -1.70 -27.98
C TRP A 701 -13.19 -2.67 -28.81
N GLN A 702 -14.17 -3.35 -28.21
CA GLN A 702 -15.08 -4.25 -28.90
C GLN A 702 -15.97 -3.53 -29.95
N HIS A 703 -16.19 -2.22 -29.77
CA HIS A 703 -16.97 -1.39 -30.71
C HIS A 703 -16.09 -0.70 -31.77
N LEU A 704 -14.79 -0.93 -31.77
CA LEU A 704 -13.83 -0.41 -32.75
C LEU A 704 -13.32 -1.55 -33.65
N PRO A 705 -12.90 -1.25 -34.89
CA PRO A 705 -12.25 -2.26 -35.75
C PRO A 705 -11.01 -2.84 -35.06
N HIS A 706 -10.99 -4.14 -34.80
CA HIS A 706 -9.90 -4.83 -34.10
C HIS A 706 -9.68 -6.26 -34.60
N GLU A 707 -8.58 -6.86 -34.18
CA GLU A 707 -8.26 -8.27 -34.34
C GLU A 707 -8.22 -8.94 -32.96
N GLY A 708 -8.61 -10.21 -32.87
CA GLY A 708 -8.69 -10.97 -31.64
C GLY A 708 -10.08 -10.98 -31.01
N GLU A 709 -10.21 -11.67 -29.88
CA GLU A 709 -11.50 -11.90 -29.21
C GLU A 709 -11.70 -10.94 -28.01
N SER A 710 -10.61 -10.55 -27.34
CA SER A 710 -10.65 -9.68 -26.16
C SER A 710 -9.36 -8.89 -26.01
N LEU A 711 -9.49 -7.66 -25.52
CA LEU A 711 -8.35 -6.77 -25.28
C LEU A 711 -7.38 -7.33 -24.22
N ILE A 712 -7.88 -8.06 -23.25
CA ILE A 712 -7.05 -8.67 -22.18
C ILE A 712 -5.97 -9.64 -22.71
N VAL A 713 -6.17 -10.22 -23.88
CA VAL A 713 -5.22 -11.12 -24.55
C VAL A 713 -4.71 -10.55 -25.88
N ALA A 714 -5.07 -9.32 -26.21
CA ALA A 714 -4.55 -8.63 -27.39
C ALA A 714 -3.07 -8.28 -27.17
N PRO A 715 -2.25 -8.21 -28.25
CA PRO A 715 -0.86 -7.83 -28.14
C PRO A 715 -0.67 -6.43 -27.57
N TRP A 716 0.32 -6.28 -26.71
CA TRP A 716 0.74 -4.95 -26.21
C TRP A 716 1.20 -4.05 -27.37
N PRO A 717 0.80 -2.77 -27.39
CA PRO A 717 1.23 -1.85 -28.45
C PRO A 717 2.75 -1.75 -28.55
N THR A 718 3.24 -1.81 -29.77
CA THR A 718 4.68 -1.64 -30.08
C THR A 718 4.90 -0.36 -30.87
N VAL A 719 6.12 0.16 -30.76
CA VAL A 719 6.55 1.31 -31.54
C VAL A 719 6.65 0.94 -33.03
N ASP A 720 6.10 1.80 -33.88
CA ASP A 720 6.21 1.69 -35.33
C ASP A 720 7.12 2.82 -35.85
N GLU A 721 8.39 2.50 -36.05
CA GLU A 721 9.41 3.48 -36.47
C GLU A 721 9.09 4.11 -37.85
N ALA A 722 8.31 3.44 -38.71
CA ALA A 722 7.88 3.99 -40.00
C ALA A 722 6.87 5.14 -39.84
N LEU A 723 6.25 5.26 -38.67
CA LEU A 723 5.29 6.31 -38.32
C LEU A 723 5.84 7.31 -37.27
N ASP A 724 7.15 7.50 -37.24
CA ASP A 724 7.84 8.47 -36.39
C ASP A 724 8.34 9.67 -37.24
N PHE A 725 7.65 10.80 -37.16
CA PHE A 725 7.87 12.02 -37.91
C PHE A 725 8.32 13.14 -36.95
N ALA A 726 9.51 13.03 -36.37
CA ALA A 726 9.99 13.90 -35.30
C ALA A 726 10.00 15.39 -35.66
N GLU A 727 10.39 15.76 -36.89
CA GLU A 727 10.43 17.16 -37.35
C GLU A 727 9.02 17.74 -37.53
N ASP A 728 8.10 16.97 -38.10
CA ASP A 728 6.69 17.36 -38.23
C ASP A 728 6.02 17.51 -36.87
N ALA A 729 6.31 16.61 -35.93
CA ALA A 729 5.81 16.69 -34.56
C ALA A 729 6.34 17.94 -33.82
N ALA A 730 7.60 18.28 -33.99
CA ALA A 730 8.17 19.52 -33.46
C ALA A 730 7.49 20.77 -34.05
N THR A 731 7.24 20.77 -35.36
CA THR A 731 6.53 21.83 -36.07
C THR A 731 5.10 21.98 -35.51
N MET A 732 4.36 20.88 -35.36
CA MET A 732 3.01 20.90 -34.79
C MET A 732 2.97 21.43 -33.35
N ASN A 733 3.94 21.08 -32.53
CA ASN A 733 4.03 21.58 -31.17
C ASN A 733 4.21 23.11 -31.13
N ILE A 734 4.98 23.69 -32.02
CA ILE A 734 5.13 25.15 -32.16
C ILE A 734 3.78 25.77 -32.54
N MET A 735 3.07 25.17 -33.49
CA MET A 735 1.72 25.64 -33.88
C MET A 735 0.74 25.56 -32.73
N MET A 736 0.76 24.49 -31.95
CA MET A 736 -0.09 24.31 -30.77
C MET A 736 0.20 25.37 -29.69
N GLU A 737 1.45 25.71 -29.44
CA GLU A 737 1.82 26.77 -28.48
C GLU A 737 1.27 28.14 -28.95
N ALA A 738 1.35 28.45 -30.24
CA ALA A 738 0.78 29.66 -30.78
C ALA A 738 -0.77 29.72 -30.66
N VAL A 739 -1.44 28.58 -30.94
CA VAL A 739 -2.89 28.46 -30.74
C VAL A 739 -3.30 28.63 -29.27
N LYS A 740 -2.56 27.99 -28.33
CA LYS A 740 -2.77 28.16 -26.89
C LYS A 740 -2.60 29.62 -26.47
N ALA A 741 -1.57 30.30 -26.98
CA ALA A 741 -1.30 31.68 -26.69
C ALA A 741 -2.49 32.58 -27.14
N ILE A 742 -3.00 32.38 -28.35
CA ILE A 742 -4.17 33.12 -28.84
C ILE A 742 -5.41 32.86 -27.97
N ARG A 743 -5.66 31.59 -27.58
CA ARG A 743 -6.78 31.25 -26.71
C ARG A 743 -6.65 31.93 -25.33
N ASN A 744 -5.45 31.95 -24.76
CA ASN A 744 -5.19 32.61 -23.46
C ASN A 744 -5.39 34.13 -23.57
N MET A 745 -4.81 34.76 -24.59
CA MET A 745 -4.99 36.20 -24.86
C MET A 745 -6.48 36.55 -24.99
N ARG A 746 -7.28 35.74 -25.70
CA ARG A 746 -8.72 35.90 -25.82
C ARG A 746 -9.45 35.76 -24.49
N ALA A 747 -9.06 34.77 -23.67
CA ALA A 747 -9.65 34.52 -22.34
C ALA A 747 -9.34 35.68 -21.37
N GLU A 748 -8.10 36.14 -21.34
CA GLU A 748 -7.64 37.28 -20.52
C GLU A 748 -8.34 38.58 -20.94
N ALA A 749 -8.58 38.76 -22.27
CA ALA A 749 -9.31 39.88 -22.81
C ALA A 749 -10.83 39.76 -22.67
N ASN A 750 -11.37 38.64 -22.14
CA ASN A 750 -12.79 38.31 -22.04
C ASN A 750 -13.55 38.36 -23.39
N VAL A 751 -12.89 37.94 -24.45
CA VAL A 751 -13.53 37.89 -25.79
C VAL A 751 -14.56 36.75 -25.77
N PRO A 752 -15.82 37.02 -26.16
CA PRO A 752 -16.85 35.97 -26.23
C PRO A 752 -16.46 34.83 -27.17
N MET A 753 -16.75 33.57 -26.78
CA MET A 753 -16.34 32.39 -27.54
C MET A 753 -16.80 32.37 -28.99
N GLY A 754 -17.96 32.91 -29.29
CA GLY A 754 -18.51 32.96 -30.66
C GLY A 754 -17.96 34.09 -31.53
N LYS A 755 -17.17 35.03 -30.97
CA LYS A 755 -16.66 36.19 -31.70
C LYS A 755 -15.27 35.83 -32.26
N LYS A 756 -15.13 35.83 -33.59
CA LYS A 756 -13.84 35.61 -34.26
C LYS A 756 -13.01 36.88 -34.20
N ALA A 757 -11.70 36.75 -34.33
CA ALA A 757 -10.74 37.82 -34.19
C ALA A 757 -9.62 37.69 -35.23
N PRO A 758 -9.19 38.76 -35.85
CA PRO A 758 -7.96 38.76 -36.64
C PRO A 758 -6.73 38.63 -35.74
N VAL A 759 -5.76 37.86 -36.20
CA VAL A 759 -4.49 37.67 -35.51
C VAL A 759 -3.34 38.00 -36.44
N THR A 760 -2.35 38.70 -35.91
CA THR A 760 -1.10 38.96 -36.63
C THR A 760 0.03 38.13 -36.01
N LEU A 761 0.75 37.39 -36.86
CA LEU A 761 1.89 36.56 -36.47
C LEU A 761 3.16 37.15 -37.08
N VAL A 762 4.21 37.29 -36.27
CA VAL A 762 5.53 37.74 -36.71
C VAL A 762 6.50 36.59 -36.52
N PRO A 763 6.85 35.84 -37.58
CA PRO A 763 7.77 34.71 -37.48
C PRO A 763 9.19 35.18 -37.24
N ALA A 764 10.03 34.38 -36.61
CA ALA A 764 11.45 34.67 -36.33
C ALA A 764 12.33 34.60 -37.60
N ASP A 765 11.90 33.81 -38.60
CA ASP A 765 12.62 33.57 -39.85
C ASP A 765 11.66 33.19 -41.00
N GLU A 766 12.20 33.13 -42.23
CA GLU A 766 11.42 32.81 -43.41
C GLU A 766 10.91 31.39 -43.46
N ALA A 767 11.63 30.41 -42.87
CA ALA A 767 11.19 29.04 -42.78
C ALA A 767 9.92 28.92 -41.87
N MET A 768 9.89 29.67 -40.75
CA MET A 768 8.70 29.72 -39.89
C MET A 768 7.52 30.45 -40.54
N ALA A 769 7.80 31.47 -41.36
CA ALA A 769 6.74 32.17 -42.14
C ALA A 769 6.04 31.20 -43.10
N GLU A 770 6.80 30.35 -43.80
CA GLU A 770 6.27 29.33 -44.69
C GLU A 770 5.39 28.31 -43.96
N VAL A 771 5.84 27.85 -42.78
CA VAL A 771 5.08 26.95 -41.92
C VAL A 771 3.75 27.59 -41.50
N LEU A 772 3.77 28.85 -41.05
CA LEU A 772 2.57 29.54 -40.60
C LEU A 772 1.58 29.74 -41.75
N HIS A 773 2.06 30.07 -42.97
CA HIS A 773 1.21 30.18 -44.15
C HIS A 773 0.60 28.83 -44.56
N THR A 774 1.40 27.75 -44.53
CA THR A 774 0.94 26.42 -44.93
C THR A 774 -0.18 25.91 -44.02
N TYR A 775 -0.08 26.19 -42.70
CA TYR A 775 -0.99 25.68 -41.70
C TYR A 775 -1.90 26.75 -41.08
N GLU A 776 -2.15 27.86 -41.75
CA GLU A 776 -3.01 28.96 -41.34
C GLU A 776 -4.42 28.49 -40.90
N THR A 777 -4.94 27.45 -41.55
CA THR A 777 -6.26 26.87 -41.24
C THR A 777 -6.38 26.34 -39.81
N TYR A 778 -5.27 25.96 -39.15
CA TYR A 778 -5.29 25.52 -37.78
C TYR A 778 -5.64 26.63 -36.78
N PHE A 779 -5.16 27.87 -37.02
CA PHE A 779 -5.53 29.02 -36.22
C PHE A 779 -7.01 29.36 -36.39
N LYS A 780 -7.51 29.33 -37.62
CA LYS A 780 -8.94 29.58 -37.91
C LYS A 780 -9.87 28.59 -37.22
N THR A 781 -9.46 27.32 -37.21
CA THR A 781 -10.25 26.22 -36.61
C THR A 781 -10.17 26.21 -35.11
N LEU A 782 -8.95 26.24 -34.56
CA LEU A 782 -8.70 25.94 -33.16
C LEU A 782 -8.67 27.18 -32.27
N ALA A 783 -8.32 28.38 -32.81
CA ALA A 783 -8.18 29.57 -32.02
C ALA A 783 -9.34 30.58 -32.23
N PHE A 784 -10.38 30.22 -33.01
CA PHE A 784 -11.51 31.10 -33.39
C PHE A 784 -11.02 32.38 -34.04
N VAL A 785 -10.10 32.23 -35.01
CA VAL A 785 -9.53 33.31 -35.81
C VAL A 785 -10.26 33.36 -37.13
N ASP A 786 -10.58 34.55 -37.65
CA ASP A 786 -11.14 34.75 -38.99
C ASP A 786 -10.06 35.05 -40.01
N GLU A 787 -9.14 35.94 -39.68
CA GLU A 787 -8.03 36.36 -40.54
C GLU A 787 -6.69 36.17 -39.85
N VAL A 788 -5.70 35.64 -40.56
CA VAL A 788 -4.34 35.49 -40.09
C VAL A 788 -3.42 36.33 -40.96
N HIS A 789 -2.79 37.33 -40.37
CA HIS A 789 -1.82 38.16 -41.04
C HIS A 789 -0.39 37.73 -40.62
N ILE A 790 0.41 37.32 -41.58
CA ILE A 790 1.78 36.92 -41.36
C ILE A 790 2.69 38.01 -41.88
N LEU A 791 3.34 38.73 -40.96
CA LEU A 791 4.25 39.83 -41.25
C LEU A 791 5.69 39.35 -41.38
N LYS A 792 6.49 40.11 -42.14
CA LYS A 792 7.95 39.95 -42.09
C LYS A 792 8.49 40.61 -40.83
N THR A 793 9.64 40.18 -40.34
CA THR A 793 10.30 40.73 -39.15
C THR A 793 10.62 42.22 -39.29
N THR A 794 10.73 42.69 -40.55
CA THR A 794 10.98 44.10 -40.89
C THR A 794 9.73 44.97 -41.01
N ASP A 795 8.53 44.38 -41.00
CA ASP A 795 7.29 45.13 -41.16
C ASP A 795 6.92 45.85 -39.85
N ALA A 796 6.12 46.92 -39.98
CA ALA A 796 5.61 47.64 -38.84
C ALA A 796 4.68 46.73 -38.02
N LYS A 797 4.94 46.58 -36.75
CA LYS A 797 4.16 45.77 -35.83
C LYS A 797 2.82 46.49 -35.53
N PRO A 798 1.72 45.75 -35.30
CA PRO A 798 0.42 46.33 -34.97
C PRO A 798 0.48 47.19 -33.72
N GLU A 799 -0.02 48.41 -33.78
CA GLU A 799 -0.24 49.24 -32.62
C GLU A 799 -1.59 48.87 -31.95
N ASN A 800 -1.72 49.07 -30.66
CA ASN A 800 -2.91 48.74 -29.84
C ASN A 800 -3.33 47.27 -29.88
N ALA A 801 -2.36 46.36 -29.89
CA ALA A 801 -2.56 44.92 -29.83
C ALA A 801 -1.99 44.36 -28.53
N VAL A 802 -2.64 43.34 -27.97
CA VAL A 802 -1.99 42.47 -26.95
C VAL A 802 -0.98 41.58 -27.65
N VAL A 803 0.23 41.50 -27.11
CA VAL A 803 1.30 40.71 -27.67
C VAL A 803 1.76 39.59 -26.69
N THR A 804 2.07 38.43 -27.22
CA THR A 804 2.74 37.39 -26.51
C THR A 804 3.82 36.74 -27.40
N VAL A 805 4.89 36.29 -26.76
CA VAL A 805 6.02 35.60 -27.44
C VAL A 805 5.82 34.12 -27.30
N VAL A 806 5.88 33.41 -28.41
CA VAL A 806 5.83 31.95 -28.47
C VAL A 806 7.08 31.42 -29.15
N PRO A 807 7.38 30.14 -29.10
CA PRO A 807 8.54 29.60 -29.80
C PRO A 807 8.55 30.00 -31.28
N ARG A 808 9.61 30.64 -31.75
CA ARG A 808 9.87 31.10 -33.10
C ARG A 808 8.85 32.10 -33.69
N SER A 809 7.99 32.73 -32.86
CA SER A 809 7.04 33.77 -33.36
C SER A 809 6.59 34.70 -32.25
N GLU A 810 6.13 35.91 -32.66
CA GLU A 810 5.35 36.79 -31.81
C GLU A 810 3.87 36.78 -32.30
N VAL A 811 2.94 36.78 -31.37
CA VAL A 811 1.49 36.75 -31.64
C VAL A 811 0.88 38.04 -31.17
N TYR A 812 0.17 38.71 -32.06
CA TYR A 812 -0.52 39.96 -31.83
C TYR A 812 -2.04 39.76 -32.01
N LEU A 813 -2.82 40.17 -31.02
CA LEU A 813 -4.28 40.15 -31.06
C LEU A 813 -4.82 41.58 -30.93
N LEU A 814 -5.51 42.09 -31.98
CA LEU A 814 -6.15 43.36 -31.97
C LEU A 814 -7.47 43.30 -31.17
N LEU A 815 -7.58 44.12 -30.13
CA LEU A 815 -8.72 44.09 -29.22
C LEU A 815 -9.83 45.07 -29.59
N LYS A 816 -9.57 46.05 -30.43
CA LYS A 816 -10.45 47.22 -30.70
C LYS A 816 -11.86 46.83 -31.13
N ASP A 817 -12.02 45.78 -31.92
CA ASP A 817 -13.32 45.32 -32.43
C ASP A 817 -13.86 44.09 -31.66
N LEU A 818 -13.12 43.59 -30.69
CA LEU A 818 -13.43 42.37 -29.98
C LEU A 818 -14.09 42.57 -28.63
N ILE A 819 -13.84 43.72 -28.02
CA ILE A 819 -14.31 44.07 -26.68
C ILE A 819 -15.21 45.32 -26.81
N ASP A 820 -16.33 45.29 -26.15
CA ASP A 820 -17.11 46.51 -25.87
C ASP A 820 -16.35 47.25 -24.77
N VAL A 821 -15.49 48.20 -25.18
CA VAL A 821 -14.56 48.92 -24.29
C VAL A 821 -15.33 49.60 -23.14
N GLU A 822 -16.52 50.14 -23.39
CA GLU A 822 -17.33 50.78 -22.34
C GLU A 822 -17.84 49.75 -21.33
N LYS A 823 -18.35 48.60 -21.79
CA LYS A 823 -18.82 47.52 -20.89
C LYS A 823 -17.67 46.88 -20.12
N GLU A 824 -16.55 46.65 -20.78
CA GLU A 824 -15.39 46.04 -20.13
C GLU A 824 -14.76 46.99 -19.11
N THR A 825 -14.66 48.26 -19.43
CA THR A 825 -14.21 49.29 -18.48
C THR A 825 -15.13 49.38 -17.27
N ALA A 826 -16.46 49.33 -17.48
CA ALA A 826 -17.41 49.31 -16.37
C ALA A 826 -17.32 48.03 -15.52
N ARG A 827 -17.06 46.87 -16.17
CA ARG A 827 -16.85 45.58 -15.49
C ARG A 827 -15.58 45.61 -14.64
N VAL A 828 -14.44 46.04 -15.22
CA VAL A 828 -13.16 46.14 -14.53
C VAL A 828 -13.25 47.13 -13.38
N ALA A 829 -13.89 48.29 -13.56
CA ALA A 829 -14.10 49.26 -12.49
C ALA A 829 -14.90 48.65 -11.31
N LYS A 830 -15.97 47.93 -11.61
CA LYS A 830 -16.77 47.22 -10.58
C LYS A 830 -15.95 46.16 -9.84
N GLU A 831 -15.10 45.44 -10.57
CA GLU A 831 -14.25 44.42 -9.98
C GLU A 831 -13.09 45.00 -9.16
N GLN A 832 -12.52 46.14 -9.58
CA GLN A 832 -11.59 46.95 -8.80
C GLN A 832 -12.21 47.39 -7.48
N GLU A 833 -13.44 47.91 -7.51
CA GLU A 833 -14.14 48.35 -6.30
C GLU A 833 -14.38 47.20 -5.32
N LYS A 834 -14.82 46.03 -5.85
CA LYS A 834 -15.00 44.81 -5.04
C LYS A 834 -13.68 44.31 -4.43
N THR A 835 -12.63 44.28 -5.24
CA THR A 835 -11.29 43.82 -4.81
C THR A 835 -10.71 44.76 -3.75
N ARG A 836 -10.87 46.08 -3.90
CA ARG A 836 -10.50 47.08 -2.92
C ARG A 836 -11.24 46.89 -1.60
N GLY A 837 -12.56 46.63 -1.67
CA GLY A 837 -13.35 46.36 -0.46
C GLY A 837 -12.90 45.11 0.29
N GLU A 838 -12.50 44.05 -0.44
CA GLU A 838 -11.96 42.84 0.18
C GLU A 838 -10.57 43.09 0.79
N ILE A 839 -9.72 43.86 0.14
CA ILE A 839 -8.40 44.27 0.68
C ILE A 839 -8.59 45.03 2.00
N GLU A 840 -9.46 46.07 1.99
CA GLU A 840 -9.76 46.90 3.16
C GLU A 840 -10.33 46.06 4.33
N ARG A 841 -11.22 45.10 4.00
CA ARG A 841 -11.78 44.15 4.98
C ARG A 841 -10.71 43.28 5.61
N LEU A 842 -9.81 42.71 4.78
CA LEU A 842 -8.73 41.83 5.24
C LEU A 842 -7.66 42.61 6.03
N GLU A 843 -7.30 43.82 5.60
CA GLU A 843 -6.38 44.71 6.31
C GLU A 843 -6.93 45.09 7.68
N LYS A 844 -8.23 45.48 7.73
CA LYS A 844 -8.92 45.78 8.99
C LYS A 844 -8.98 44.54 9.92
N LYS A 845 -9.18 43.35 9.36
CA LYS A 845 -9.18 42.09 10.13
C LYS A 845 -7.80 41.79 10.66
N LEU A 846 -6.74 41.95 9.85
CA LEU A 846 -5.36 41.67 10.21
C LEU A 846 -4.72 42.74 11.11
N SER A 847 -5.25 43.98 11.10
CA SER A 847 -4.82 45.03 12.03
C SER A 847 -5.50 44.95 13.40
N ASN A 848 -6.54 44.12 13.52
CA ASN A 848 -7.21 43.89 14.81
C ASN A 848 -6.38 42.97 15.71
N LYS A 849 -5.71 43.54 16.73
CA LYS A 849 -4.94 42.76 17.71
C LYS A 849 -5.76 41.71 18.44
N GLY A 850 -7.07 41.93 18.61
CA GLY A 850 -7.97 40.92 19.19
C GLY A 850 -8.15 39.68 18.33
N PHE A 851 -7.91 39.77 17.02
CA PHE A 851 -7.91 38.65 16.09
C PHE A 851 -6.51 38.02 15.98
N THR A 852 -5.47 38.84 15.71
CA THR A 852 -4.11 38.35 15.49
C THR A 852 -3.47 37.67 16.69
N ASP A 853 -3.81 38.11 17.90
CA ASP A 853 -3.26 37.57 19.16
C ASP A 853 -4.05 36.35 19.68
N LYS A 854 -5.30 36.13 19.21
CA LYS A 854 -6.17 35.06 19.72
C LYS A 854 -6.45 33.95 18.70
N ALA A 855 -6.26 34.21 17.41
CA ALA A 855 -6.49 33.22 16.38
C ALA A 855 -5.26 32.31 16.20
N PRO A 856 -5.45 31.00 15.86
CA PRO A 856 -4.35 30.09 15.53
C PRO A 856 -3.47 30.69 14.41
N GLU A 857 -2.16 30.51 14.54
CA GLU A 857 -1.17 31.06 13.59
C GLU A 857 -1.44 30.67 12.14
N ALA A 858 -1.90 29.42 11.90
CA ALA A 858 -2.30 28.94 10.58
C ALA A 858 -3.48 29.73 9.98
N VAL A 859 -4.41 30.21 10.80
CA VAL A 859 -5.56 31.01 10.34
C VAL A 859 -5.13 32.43 9.97
N VAL A 860 -4.22 33.01 10.77
CA VAL A 860 -3.64 34.34 10.47
C VAL A 860 -2.80 34.28 9.20
N ALA A 861 -1.99 33.22 9.01
CA ALA A 861 -1.20 33.01 7.80
C ALA A 861 -2.09 32.90 6.56
N LYS A 862 -3.19 32.14 6.62
CA LYS A 862 -4.15 31.99 5.52
C LYS A 862 -4.85 33.31 5.14
N GLU A 863 -5.14 34.17 6.12
CA GLU A 863 -5.73 35.48 5.82
C GLU A 863 -4.69 36.45 5.22
N LYS A 864 -3.41 36.35 5.60
CA LYS A 864 -2.31 37.10 4.98
C LYS A 864 -2.09 36.67 3.53
N GLU A 865 -2.14 35.37 3.26
CA GLU A 865 -2.05 34.80 1.90
C GLU A 865 -3.20 35.31 1.01
N LYS A 866 -4.43 35.32 1.50
CA LYS A 866 -5.58 35.91 0.80
C LYS A 866 -5.38 37.39 0.52
N LEU A 867 -4.86 38.15 1.47
CA LEU A 867 -4.58 39.55 1.27
C LEU A 867 -3.54 39.79 0.17
N ALA A 868 -2.46 38.98 0.15
CA ALA A 868 -1.46 39.02 -0.92
C ALA A 868 -2.07 38.73 -2.29
N ALA A 869 -2.88 37.68 -2.40
CA ALA A 869 -3.59 37.34 -3.64
C ALA A 869 -4.54 38.43 -4.12
N TYR A 870 -5.29 39.09 -3.22
CA TYR A 870 -6.14 40.20 -3.60
C TYR A 870 -5.35 41.45 -4.01
N ARG A 871 -4.19 41.74 -3.42
CA ARG A 871 -3.30 42.82 -3.84
C ARG A 871 -2.73 42.58 -5.25
N GLU A 872 -2.26 41.37 -5.53
CA GLU A 872 -1.82 40.95 -6.87
C GLU A 872 -2.95 41.09 -7.90
N LYS A 873 -4.16 40.69 -7.53
CA LYS A 873 -5.35 40.87 -8.36
C LYS A 873 -5.66 42.35 -8.60
N ALA A 874 -5.50 43.21 -7.62
CA ALA A 874 -5.72 44.65 -7.77
C ALA A 874 -4.70 45.29 -8.73
N GLU A 875 -3.42 44.88 -8.68
CA GLU A 875 -2.40 45.33 -9.61
C GLU A 875 -2.73 44.93 -11.05
N ALA A 876 -3.13 43.65 -11.24
CA ALA A 876 -3.56 43.16 -12.55
C ALA A 876 -4.76 43.92 -13.11
N LEU A 877 -5.76 44.24 -12.26
CA LEU A 877 -6.93 45.05 -12.65
C LEU A 877 -6.56 46.50 -12.97
N ASN A 878 -5.62 47.09 -12.27
CA ASN A 878 -5.11 48.45 -12.54
C ASN A 878 -4.41 48.48 -13.90
N LYS A 879 -3.53 47.53 -14.17
CA LYS A 879 -2.85 47.38 -15.45
C LYS A 879 -3.88 47.20 -16.58
N ARG A 880 -4.89 46.34 -16.36
CA ARG A 880 -5.97 46.12 -17.33
C ARG A 880 -6.77 47.41 -17.60
N MET A 881 -7.05 48.20 -16.58
CA MET A 881 -7.74 49.49 -16.73
C MET A 881 -6.91 50.50 -17.54
N GLU A 882 -5.59 50.48 -17.37
CA GLU A 882 -4.69 51.34 -18.18
C GLU A 882 -4.70 50.89 -19.66
N ASP A 883 -4.57 49.58 -19.89
CA ASP A 883 -4.63 49.00 -21.24
C ASP A 883 -5.95 49.38 -21.96
N LEU A 884 -7.09 49.33 -21.23
CA LEU A 884 -8.39 49.72 -21.78
C LEU A 884 -8.53 51.22 -22.10
N LYS A 885 -7.76 52.11 -21.46
CA LYS A 885 -7.73 53.53 -21.77
C LYS A 885 -6.95 53.85 -23.06
N HIS A 886 -6.08 52.94 -23.47
CA HIS A 886 -5.26 53.04 -24.67
C HIS A 886 -5.91 52.39 -25.90
N LEU A 887 -7.03 51.62 -25.69
CA LEU A 887 -7.87 51.04 -26.76
C LEU A 887 -8.98 51.99 -27.19
#